data_6b35ead9df91c1fcee50e9c41bb5ccc3
#
_entry.id   6b35ead9df91c1fcee50e9c41bb5ccc3
#
_cell.length_a   1.000
_cell.length_b   1.000
_cell.length_c   1.000
_cell.angle_alpha   90.00
_cell.angle_beta   90.00
_cell.angle_gamma   90.00
#
_symmetry.space_group_name_H-M   'P 1'
#
loop_
_entity.id
_entity.type
_entity.pdbx_description
1 polymer ?
#
loop_
_entity_poly.entity_id
_entity_poly.type
_entity_poly.pdbx_seq_one_letter_code
_entity_poly.pdbx_strand_id
1 'polypeptide(L)'
;MRPAQLVCAAAALLAATATSAAAQNSSAALSPRNASYTIQVRLNPEARTLEGHQVLTWTNITDTATDQLRFHLYWNAWRNDRSTWMREERLTGDLEDDIREEDWGWLEVDRIRLLGGGEDAPSGPGEVAEDLTADASYATPDDDNAADRTVLVVPLGHTVAPGETVRLEMDWHSKVPRTFARTGYRGDFFLIAHWFPKLGVFEGADGWNCHQFHSNTEFFSDYGVYRVDITLPKRFVVGATGVEEAKEDAGGGQVTHRFVQADVHAFTWTASPAYLEATDRFEVAGLPPVDLRLLYQPEHADQVARHFASTKATLELYGKWYGPYPYDHLTIIDPAWEAGAGGMEYPTLFTAGTRLFNPMGGGDPEGVTIHECGHQFWYAIVGNNETEDAWLDEGLNTFSTGRAEEERYGDEALVERYLKPPGTDWRGFLPVLFPEMHAGPLVHRLDRYRRHADWDVPATPTFLYYPGSHGDITYTALWLSTLEGYLGWDALQDILSTFFSRYAFHHPTPDDFFAVANEVAARRFGGEGDDPRADLTWFFDQVYRSSVTFDYRVLRADSFSVEPARPRGFTEEGGEMVYAGDPADGGDDGDGGDGGGGEAPETYRSEVVVRHDGQGVFPVDVLLVFEDGTRVREHWDGKARWRLFVHEGPSKLEYAAVDPDHVLQLDLHPSNNTRLVEGGGADAHLAAVKWASKWMLWLQDFFQSVASFI
;
A
#
# COMPACT_ATOMS: atom_id res chain seq x y z
N MET A 1 14.45 -8.46 -47.64
CA MET A 1 14.77 -9.73 -46.96
C MET A 1 13.85 -10.81 -47.52
N ARG A 2 14.33 -12.01 -47.77
CA ARG A 2 13.54 -13.09 -48.41
C ARG A 2 12.57 -13.70 -47.36
N PRO A 3 11.37 -14.14 -47.76
CA PRO A 3 10.36 -14.63 -46.79
C PRO A 3 10.82 -15.82 -45.93
N ALA A 4 11.80 -16.59 -46.38
CA ALA A 4 12.38 -17.69 -45.61
C ALA A 4 13.21 -17.26 -44.39
N GLN A 5 13.69 -16.04 -44.36
CA GLN A 5 14.43 -15.52 -43.19
C GLN A 5 13.51 -14.99 -42.08
N LEU A 6 12.30 -14.53 -42.43
CA LEU A 6 11.29 -14.13 -41.43
C LEU A 6 10.68 -15.35 -40.70
N VAL A 7 10.47 -16.48 -41.43
CA VAL A 7 9.92 -17.69 -40.81
C VAL A 7 10.92 -18.34 -39.85
N CYS A 8 12.22 -18.30 -40.15
CA CYS A 8 13.26 -18.80 -39.24
C CYS A 8 13.44 -17.92 -38.01
N ALA A 9 13.27 -16.59 -38.11
CA ALA A 9 13.34 -15.69 -36.97
C ALA A 9 12.13 -15.83 -36.02
N ALA A 10 10.91 -16.01 -36.58
CA ALA A 10 9.70 -16.26 -35.79
C ALA A 10 9.74 -17.64 -35.09
N ALA A 11 10.25 -18.70 -35.80
CA ALA A 11 10.41 -20.00 -35.17
C ALA A 11 11.52 -20.03 -34.10
N ALA A 12 12.58 -19.25 -34.27
CA ALA A 12 13.63 -19.12 -33.25
C ALA A 12 13.16 -18.31 -32.00
N LEU A 13 12.30 -17.31 -32.19
CA LEU A 13 11.69 -16.59 -31.08
C LEU A 13 10.69 -17.48 -30.30
N LEU A 14 9.83 -18.22 -30.98
CA LEU A 14 8.91 -19.18 -30.38
C LEU A 14 9.64 -20.33 -29.65
N ALA A 15 10.77 -20.81 -30.20
CA ALA A 15 11.58 -21.82 -29.54
C ALA A 15 12.34 -21.27 -28.32
N ALA A 16 12.72 -19.98 -28.33
CA ALA A 16 13.38 -19.34 -27.19
C ALA A 16 12.39 -19.09 -26.03
N THR A 17 11.14 -18.74 -26.33
CA THR A 17 10.10 -18.57 -25.31
C THR A 17 9.66 -19.88 -24.66
N ALA A 18 9.53 -20.97 -25.48
CA ALA A 18 9.21 -22.30 -24.97
C ALA A 18 10.33 -22.90 -24.10
N THR A 19 11.60 -22.58 -24.39
CA THR A 19 12.73 -23.01 -23.56
C THR A 19 12.83 -22.22 -22.24
N SER A 20 12.38 -20.96 -22.20
CA SER A 20 12.33 -20.16 -20.98
C SER A 20 11.28 -20.68 -19.99
N ALA A 21 10.06 -20.97 -20.44
CA ALA A 21 9.00 -21.49 -19.58
C ALA A 21 9.31 -22.91 -19.02
N ALA A 22 9.91 -23.79 -19.85
CA ALA A 22 10.38 -25.10 -19.40
C ALA A 22 11.56 -24.99 -18.40
N ALA A 23 12.40 -23.94 -18.51
CA ALA A 23 13.50 -23.68 -17.60
C ALA A 23 13.01 -23.15 -16.23
N GLN A 24 11.95 -22.34 -16.19
CA GLN A 24 11.36 -21.87 -14.91
C GLN A 24 10.72 -23.02 -14.11
N ASN A 25 10.01 -23.92 -14.77
CA ASN A 25 9.45 -25.12 -14.11
C ASN A 25 10.52 -26.11 -13.62
N SER A 26 11.75 -26.04 -14.13
CA SER A 26 12.92 -26.82 -13.69
C SER A 26 13.86 -26.06 -12.76
N SER A 27 13.61 -24.78 -12.48
CA SER A 27 14.39 -23.98 -11.51
C SER A 27 14.13 -24.48 -10.10
N ALA A 28 15.08 -24.21 -9.19
CA ALA A 28 14.86 -24.43 -7.75
C ALA A 28 13.58 -23.69 -7.32
N ALA A 29 12.74 -24.36 -6.52
CA ALA A 29 11.53 -23.77 -5.99
C ALA A 29 11.87 -22.51 -5.17
N LEU A 30 11.17 -21.42 -5.42
CA LEU A 30 11.31 -20.18 -4.66
C LEU A 30 10.39 -20.19 -3.42
N SER A 31 9.26 -20.90 -3.52
CA SER A 31 8.25 -21.05 -2.47
C SER A 31 8.14 -22.53 -2.03
N PRO A 32 7.41 -22.83 -0.95
CA PRO A 32 7.09 -24.22 -0.57
C PRO A 32 6.28 -24.99 -1.63
N ARG A 33 5.57 -24.29 -2.54
CA ARG A 33 4.67 -24.87 -3.55
C ARG A 33 3.68 -25.88 -2.97
N ASN A 34 3.19 -25.59 -1.77
CA ASN A 34 2.35 -26.52 -1.01
C ASN A 34 0.91 -26.60 -1.53
N ALA A 35 0.43 -25.65 -2.36
CA ALA A 35 -0.91 -25.69 -2.96
C ALA A 35 -0.84 -25.53 -4.49
N SER A 36 -0.66 -26.65 -5.21
CA SER A 36 -0.49 -26.62 -6.67
C SER A 36 -1.76 -27.08 -7.40
N TYR A 37 -2.05 -26.47 -8.56
CA TYR A 37 -3.28 -26.66 -9.30
C TYR A 37 -3.03 -27.04 -10.78
N THR A 38 -3.81 -28.01 -11.27
CA THR A 38 -4.03 -28.24 -12.68
C THR A 38 -5.50 -27.99 -12.99
N ILE A 39 -5.81 -26.97 -13.79
CA ILE A 39 -7.19 -26.53 -14.04
C ILE A 39 -7.47 -26.58 -15.55
N GLN A 40 -8.62 -27.09 -15.91
CA GLN A 40 -9.20 -26.99 -17.25
C GLN A 40 -10.50 -26.18 -17.13
N VAL A 41 -10.61 -25.10 -17.89
CA VAL A 41 -11.80 -24.24 -17.86
C VAL A 41 -12.26 -23.90 -19.27
N ARG A 42 -13.58 -23.86 -19.44
CA ARG A 42 -14.25 -23.43 -20.67
C ARG A 42 -15.14 -22.24 -20.40
N LEU A 43 -14.95 -21.15 -21.14
CA LEU A 43 -15.82 -19.98 -21.15
C LEU A 43 -16.90 -20.11 -22.21
N ASN A 44 -18.15 -19.95 -21.79
CA ASN A 44 -19.27 -19.61 -22.68
C ASN A 44 -19.55 -18.10 -22.54
N PRO A 45 -19.06 -17.25 -23.48
CA PRO A 45 -19.21 -15.81 -23.33
C PRO A 45 -20.64 -15.31 -23.51
N GLU A 46 -21.50 -16.05 -24.22
CA GLU A 46 -22.91 -15.68 -24.45
C GLU A 46 -23.75 -15.95 -23.21
N ALA A 47 -23.55 -17.10 -22.57
CA ALA A 47 -24.20 -17.47 -21.31
C ALA A 47 -23.51 -16.85 -20.10
N ARG A 48 -22.27 -16.34 -20.26
CA ARG A 48 -21.42 -15.82 -19.17
C ARG A 48 -21.18 -16.88 -18.09
N THR A 49 -20.86 -18.11 -18.52
CA THR A 49 -20.63 -19.24 -17.63
C THR A 49 -19.25 -19.84 -17.84
N LEU A 50 -18.71 -20.40 -16.76
CA LEU A 50 -17.54 -21.24 -16.78
C LEU A 50 -17.92 -22.68 -16.43
N GLU A 51 -17.31 -23.64 -17.10
CA GLU A 51 -17.29 -25.06 -16.71
C GLU A 51 -15.84 -25.39 -16.40
N GLY A 52 -15.57 -25.90 -15.22
CA GLY A 52 -14.23 -26.15 -14.71
C GLY A 52 -14.02 -27.54 -14.15
N HIS A 53 -12.82 -28.04 -14.35
CA HIS A 53 -12.27 -29.25 -13.75
C HIS A 53 -10.91 -28.90 -13.18
N GLN A 54 -10.67 -29.24 -11.91
CA GLN A 54 -9.38 -29.00 -11.28
C GLN A 54 -8.87 -30.19 -10.47
N VAL A 55 -7.56 -30.31 -10.42
CA VAL A 55 -6.85 -31.16 -9.48
C VAL A 55 -5.96 -30.29 -8.62
N LEU A 56 -6.24 -30.26 -7.32
CA LEU A 56 -5.38 -29.69 -6.30
C LEU A 56 -4.42 -30.76 -5.79
N THR A 57 -3.16 -30.40 -5.64
CA THR A 57 -2.16 -31.16 -4.87
C THR A 57 -1.73 -30.26 -3.72
N TRP A 58 -2.04 -30.69 -2.48
CA TRP A 58 -1.71 -29.92 -1.27
C TRP A 58 -0.87 -30.75 -0.32
N THR A 59 0.20 -30.16 0.19
CA THR A 59 1.08 -30.74 1.19
C THR A 59 0.94 -29.97 2.50
N ASN A 60 0.67 -30.66 3.59
CA ASN A 60 0.67 -30.06 4.91
C ASN A 60 2.10 -29.72 5.34
N ILE A 61 2.49 -28.46 5.22
CA ILE A 61 3.83 -27.98 5.58
C ILE A 61 3.94 -27.52 7.06
N THR A 62 2.82 -27.60 7.81
CA THR A 62 2.80 -27.21 9.23
C THR A 62 3.22 -28.37 10.14
N ASP A 63 3.32 -28.10 11.43
CA ASP A 63 3.61 -29.12 12.46
C ASP A 63 2.34 -29.77 13.05
N THR A 64 1.15 -29.36 12.61
CA THR A 64 -0.15 -29.78 13.09
C THR A 64 -0.91 -30.57 12.03
N ALA A 65 -1.64 -31.61 12.44
CA ALA A 65 -2.45 -32.42 11.53
C ALA A 65 -3.86 -31.82 11.33
N THR A 66 -4.48 -32.07 10.17
CA THR A 66 -5.87 -31.70 9.89
C THR A 66 -6.65 -32.85 9.27
N ASP A 67 -7.95 -32.90 9.47
CA ASP A 67 -8.87 -33.90 8.89
C ASP A 67 -9.85 -33.29 7.86
N GLN A 68 -9.64 -32.05 7.49
CA GLN A 68 -10.49 -31.32 6.55
C GLN A 68 -9.66 -30.36 5.69
N LEU A 69 -10.20 -29.97 4.55
CA LEU A 69 -9.75 -28.85 3.74
C LEU A 69 -10.84 -27.77 3.72
N ARG A 70 -10.42 -26.48 3.63
CA ARG A 70 -11.35 -25.37 3.49
C ARG A 70 -11.05 -24.58 2.23
N PHE A 71 -12.11 -24.19 1.53
CA PHE A 71 -12.01 -23.52 0.24
C PHE A 71 -12.79 -22.22 0.23
N HIS A 72 -12.20 -21.20 -0.32
CA HIS A 72 -12.89 -19.97 -0.73
C HIS A 72 -13.66 -20.21 -2.02
N LEU A 73 -14.92 -19.83 -2.04
CA LEU A 73 -15.80 -19.75 -3.21
C LEU A 73 -16.21 -18.27 -3.39
N TYR A 74 -15.23 -17.41 -3.67
CA TYR A 74 -15.40 -15.95 -3.63
C TYR A 74 -16.60 -15.43 -4.43
N TRP A 75 -16.91 -16.02 -5.59
CA TRP A 75 -18.03 -15.57 -6.41
C TRP A 75 -19.40 -15.79 -5.78
N ASN A 76 -19.49 -16.60 -4.74
CA ASN A 76 -20.73 -16.76 -3.96
C ASN A 76 -21.08 -15.53 -3.12
N ALA A 77 -20.16 -14.59 -2.96
CA ALA A 77 -20.43 -13.27 -2.42
C ALA A 77 -21.51 -12.52 -3.24
N TRP A 78 -21.56 -12.76 -4.54
CA TRP A 78 -22.48 -12.08 -5.47
C TRP A 78 -23.58 -13.00 -6.01
N ARG A 79 -23.94 -14.06 -5.28
CA ARG A 79 -25.05 -14.95 -5.70
C ARG A 79 -26.45 -14.41 -5.36
N ASN A 80 -26.51 -13.50 -4.40
CA ASN A 80 -27.73 -12.80 -3.96
C ASN A 80 -27.34 -11.67 -3.00
N ASP A 81 -28.32 -10.88 -2.58
CA ASP A 81 -28.17 -9.72 -1.69
C ASP A 81 -28.01 -10.05 -0.19
N ARG A 82 -27.72 -11.31 0.19
CA ARG A 82 -27.69 -11.79 1.58
C ARG A 82 -26.35 -12.30 2.04
N SER A 83 -25.35 -12.37 1.16
CA SER A 83 -23.97 -12.68 1.56
C SER A 83 -23.43 -11.63 2.53
N THR A 84 -22.39 -11.94 3.25
CA THR A 84 -21.69 -11.01 4.14
C THR A 84 -21.20 -9.79 3.35
N TRP A 85 -20.52 -10.01 2.23
CA TRP A 85 -20.05 -8.95 1.32
C TRP A 85 -21.16 -7.99 0.90
N MET A 86 -22.29 -8.51 0.41
CA MET A 86 -23.42 -7.69 -0.07
C MET A 86 -24.12 -6.93 1.05
N ARG A 87 -24.12 -7.46 2.27
CA ARG A 87 -24.66 -6.76 3.44
C ARG A 87 -23.78 -5.59 3.84
N GLU A 88 -22.49 -5.78 3.81
CA GLU A 88 -21.49 -4.75 4.14
C GLU A 88 -21.54 -3.60 3.12
N GLU A 89 -21.47 -3.90 1.82
CA GLU A 89 -21.56 -2.89 0.75
C GLU A 89 -22.88 -2.08 0.81
N ARG A 90 -23.99 -2.71 1.17
CA ARG A 90 -25.23 -1.99 1.34
C ARG A 90 -25.21 -0.99 2.48
N LEU A 91 -24.43 -1.25 3.51
CA LEU A 91 -24.28 -0.35 4.66
C LEU A 91 -23.34 0.82 4.34
N THR A 92 -22.34 0.68 3.47
CA THR A 92 -21.50 1.79 2.98
C THR A 92 -22.27 2.72 2.05
N GLY A 93 -23.32 2.22 1.39
CA GLY A 93 -24.08 2.96 0.39
C GLY A 93 -23.45 2.96 -1.00
N ASP A 94 -22.38 2.17 -1.20
CA ASP A 94 -21.66 2.07 -2.47
C ASP A 94 -22.34 1.10 -3.45
N LEU A 95 -23.30 0.30 -2.96
CA LEU A 95 -24.03 -0.64 -3.80
C LEU A 95 -25.07 0.07 -4.67
N GLU A 96 -24.96 -0.10 -5.99
CA GLU A 96 -25.97 0.41 -6.93
C GLU A 96 -27.34 -0.26 -6.70
N ASP A 97 -28.40 0.54 -6.70
CA ASP A 97 -29.79 0.07 -6.48
C ASP A 97 -30.38 -0.73 -7.65
N ASP A 98 -29.74 -0.71 -8.83
CA ASP A 98 -30.26 -1.28 -10.08
C ASP A 98 -29.62 -2.60 -10.49
N ILE A 99 -29.21 -3.45 -9.53
CA ILE A 99 -28.66 -4.78 -9.80
C ILE A 99 -29.76 -5.65 -10.45
N ARG A 100 -29.47 -6.13 -11.67
CA ARG A 100 -30.38 -6.97 -12.45
C ARG A 100 -30.08 -8.45 -12.19
N GLU A 101 -31.03 -9.31 -12.50
CA GLU A 101 -30.87 -10.76 -12.35
C GLU A 101 -29.68 -11.33 -13.15
N GLU A 102 -29.38 -10.73 -14.29
CA GLU A 102 -28.24 -11.12 -15.13
C GLU A 102 -26.88 -10.74 -14.53
N ASP A 103 -26.83 -9.79 -13.59
CA ASP A 103 -25.61 -9.26 -12.99
C ASP A 103 -25.06 -10.14 -11.87
N TRP A 104 -25.89 -11.01 -11.28
CA TRP A 104 -25.46 -11.93 -10.23
C TRP A 104 -24.51 -13.00 -10.74
N GLY A 105 -23.51 -13.34 -9.92
CA GLY A 105 -22.55 -14.42 -10.16
C GLY A 105 -22.57 -15.44 -9.02
N TRP A 106 -22.08 -16.64 -9.30
CA TRP A 106 -21.98 -17.70 -8.31
C TRP A 106 -21.03 -18.80 -8.80
N LEU A 107 -20.58 -19.66 -7.88
CA LEU A 107 -19.80 -20.86 -8.15
C LEU A 107 -20.43 -22.02 -7.36
N GLU A 108 -20.65 -23.13 -8.05
CA GLU A 108 -21.13 -24.39 -7.45
C GLU A 108 -20.15 -25.53 -7.75
N VAL A 109 -19.85 -26.32 -6.75
CA VAL A 109 -19.01 -27.51 -6.85
C VAL A 109 -19.92 -28.71 -7.05
N ASP A 110 -19.79 -29.37 -8.20
CA ASP A 110 -20.66 -30.47 -8.60
C ASP A 110 -20.17 -31.81 -8.04
N ARG A 111 -18.83 -31.94 -7.89
CA ARG A 111 -18.20 -33.18 -7.46
C ARG A 111 -16.87 -32.94 -6.78
N ILE A 112 -16.58 -33.71 -5.73
CA ILE A 112 -15.33 -33.66 -4.96
C ILE A 112 -14.85 -35.08 -4.79
N ARG A 113 -13.63 -35.39 -5.23
CA ARG A 113 -13.05 -36.73 -5.16
C ARG A 113 -11.64 -36.69 -4.58
N LEU A 114 -11.41 -37.48 -3.54
CA LEU A 114 -10.06 -37.73 -3.06
C LEU A 114 -9.39 -38.74 -4.01
N LEU A 115 -8.19 -38.40 -4.50
CA LEU A 115 -7.43 -39.26 -5.41
C LEU A 115 -6.44 -40.15 -4.62
N GLY A 116 -6.37 -41.44 -4.94
CA GLY A 116 -5.34 -42.33 -4.46
C GLY A 116 -4.01 -42.15 -5.17
N GLY A 117 -2.90 -42.43 -4.49
CA GLY A 117 -1.53 -42.40 -5.02
C GLY A 117 -0.67 -41.30 -4.42
N GLY A 118 0.60 -41.62 -4.08
CA GLY A 118 1.58 -40.69 -3.49
C GLY A 118 2.14 -39.69 -4.49
N GLU A 119 3.13 -38.90 -4.04
CA GLU A 119 3.80 -37.78 -4.74
C GLU A 119 4.24 -38.07 -6.19
N ASP A 120 4.55 -39.31 -6.54
CA ASP A 120 5.03 -39.74 -7.86
C ASP A 120 3.90 -40.04 -8.89
N ALA A 121 2.64 -39.84 -8.53
CA ALA A 121 1.54 -40.07 -9.47
C ALA A 121 1.52 -38.96 -10.54
N PRO A 122 1.51 -39.30 -11.85
CA PRO A 122 1.51 -38.31 -12.93
C PRO A 122 0.30 -37.37 -12.80
N SER A 123 0.44 -36.12 -13.29
CA SER A 123 -0.57 -35.04 -13.25
C SER A 123 -1.89 -35.36 -14.01
N GLY A 124 -2.20 -36.67 -14.20
CA GLY A 124 -3.41 -37.18 -14.82
C GLY A 124 -4.47 -37.62 -13.80
N PRO A 125 -5.64 -38.03 -14.30
CA PRO A 125 -6.69 -38.58 -13.44
C PRO A 125 -6.15 -39.78 -12.68
N GLY A 126 -6.04 -39.62 -11.32
CA GLY A 126 -5.66 -40.69 -10.40
C GLY A 126 -6.81 -41.68 -10.23
N GLU A 127 -6.52 -42.85 -9.61
CA GLU A 127 -7.58 -43.71 -9.16
C GLU A 127 -8.37 -43.01 -8.05
N VAL A 128 -9.69 -42.93 -8.18
CA VAL A 128 -10.56 -42.29 -7.17
C VAL A 128 -10.55 -43.20 -5.92
N ALA A 129 -10.08 -42.66 -4.80
CA ALA A 129 -10.10 -43.35 -3.53
C ALA A 129 -11.46 -43.20 -2.81
N GLU A 130 -12.03 -42.00 -2.83
CA GLU A 130 -13.27 -41.67 -2.13
C GLU A 130 -14.00 -40.49 -2.81
N ASP A 131 -15.34 -40.52 -2.81
CA ASP A 131 -16.21 -39.41 -3.21
C ASP A 131 -16.67 -38.67 -1.97
N LEU A 132 -16.22 -37.41 -1.83
CA LEU A 132 -16.48 -36.56 -0.67
C LEU A 132 -17.60 -35.54 -0.91
N THR A 133 -18.29 -35.60 -2.06
CA THR A 133 -19.26 -34.61 -2.48
C THR A 133 -20.40 -34.44 -1.47
N ALA A 134 -20.89 -35.55 -0.89
CA ALA A 134 -22.00 -35.50 0.04
C ALA A 134 -21.63 -35.03 1.47
N ASP A 135 -20.34 -35.03 1.81
CA ASP A 135 -19.83 -34.70 3.13
C ASP A 135 -19.43 -33.21 3.22
N ALA A 136 -19.29 -32.56 2.06
CA ALA A 136 -18.96 -31.13 1.99
C ALA A 136 -20.11 -30.25 2.50
N SER A 137 -19.76 -29.17 3.19
CA SER A 137 -20.72 -28.23 3.76
C SER A 137 -20.19 -26.80 3.76
N TYR A 138 -21.10 -25.82 3.80
CA TYR A 138 -20.72 -24.42 3.93
C TYR A 138 -20.51 -24.06 5.40
N ALA A 139 -19.51 -23.19 5.65
CA ALA A 139 -19.22 -22.61 6.96
C ALA A 139 -19.33 -21.08 6.94
N THR A 140 -19.55 -20.51 8.10
CA THR A 140 -19.66 -19.08 8.33
C THR A 140 -18.82 -18.70 9.55
N PRO A 141 -17.47 -18.68 9.39
CA PRO A 141 -16.56 -18.58 10.52
C PRO A 141 -16.60 -17.20 11.22
N ASP A 142 -17.03 -16.14 10.53
CA ASP A 142 -16.80 -14.77 11.00
C ASP A 142 -18.06 -14.11 11.60
N ASP A 143 -19.25 -14.31 11.00
CA ASP A 143 -20.46 -13.55 11.35
C ASP A 143 -21.74 -14.40 11.54
N ASP A 144 -21.62 -15.72 11.55
CA ASP A 144 -22.76 -16.66 11.63
C ASP A 144 -23.84 -16.47 10.53
N ASN A 145 -23.50 -15.84 9.39
CA ASN A 145 -24.42 -15.56 8.30
C ASN A 145 -24.73 -16.83 7.48
N ALA A 146 -25.71 -17.62 7.88
CA ALA A 146 -26.11 -18.85 7.20
C ALA A 146 -26.52 -18.66 5.72
N ALA A 147 -26.69 -17.44 5.23
CA ALA A 147 -26.95 -17.16 3.81
C ALA A 147 -25.65 -17.00 2.99
N ASP A 148 -24.52 -16.82 3.65
CA ASP A 148 -23.21 -16.80 3.01
C ASP A 148 -22.79 -18.23 2.58
N ARG A 149 -22.13 -18.32 1.43
CA ARG A 149 -21.62 -19.57 0.88
C ARG A 149 -20.22 -19.39 0.29
N THR A 150 -19.47 -18.46 0.83
CA THR A 150 -18.11 -18.17 0.37
C THR A 150 -17.06 -19.11 0.93
N VAL A 151 -17.38 -19.86 2.00
CA VAL A 151 -16.48 -20.86 2.58
C VAL A 151 -17.08 -22.26 2.46
N LEU A 152 -16.33 -23.19 1.84
CA LEU A 152 -16.66 -24.59 1.72
C LEU A 152 -15.70 -25.45 2.56
N VAL A 153 -16.25 -26.31 3.41
CA VAL A 153 -15.50 -27.28 4.21
C VAL A 153 -15.66 -28.67 3.61
N VAL A 154 -14.54 -29.37 3.42
CA VAL A 154 -14.48 -30.73 2.87
C VAL A 154 -13.78 -31.64 3.89
N PRO A 155 -14.52 -32.40 4.68
CA PRO A 155 -13.96 -33.44 5.54
C PRO A 155 -13.28 -34.54 4.70
N LEU A 156 -12.10 -34.99 5.11
CA LEU A 156 -11.29 -35.96 4.34
C LEU A 156 -11.52 -37.42 4.76
N GLY A 157 -12.25 -37.67 5.85
CA GLY A 157 -12.44 -39.03 6.40
C GLY A 157 -11.18 -39.62 7.04
N HIS A 158 -10.03 -38.98 6.92
CA HIS A 158 -8.76 -39.34 7.57
C HIS A 158 -7.97 -38.09 7.93
N THR A 159 -6.97 -38.23 8.77
CA THR A 159 -6.10 -37.12 9.19
C THR A 159 -4.91 -37.03 8.27
N VAL A 160 -4.60 -35.82 7.81
CA VAL A 160 -3.40 -35.46 7.03
C VAL A 160 -2.33 -34.98 8.00
N ALA A 161 -1.29 -35.78 8.16
CA ALA A 161 -0.18 -35.48 9.08
C ALA A 161 0.77 -34.40 8.49
N PRO A 162 1.64 -33.79 9.33
CA PRO A 162 2.75 -32.95 8.86
C PRO A 162 3.58 -33.65 7.79
N GLY A 163 3.83 -32.96 6.67
CA GLY A 163 4.57 -33.46 5.51
C GLY A 163 3.77 -34.39 4.59
N GLU A 164 2.52 -34.73 4.92
CA GLU A 164 1.68 -35.57 4.06
C GLU A 164 1.03 -34.75 2.93
N THR A 165 0.91 -35.35 1.75
CA THR A 165 0.31 -34.76 0.56
C THR A 165 -1.02 -35.40 0.23
N VAL A 166 -2.03 -34.60 -0.02
CA VAL A 166 -3.35 -35.02 -0.52
C VAL A 166 -3.61 -34.46 -1.91
N ARG A 167 -4.35 -35.21 -2.71
CA ARG A 167 -4.78 -34.79 -4.04
C ARG A 167 -6.30 -34.81 -4.13
N LEU A 168 -6.89 -33.67 -4.47
CA LEU A 168 -8.33 -33.51 -4.56
C LEU A 168 -8.72 -33.08 -5.97
N GLU A 169 -9.67 -33.80 -6.56
CA GLU A 169 -10.26 -33.49 -7.85
C GLU A 169 -11.64 -32.88 -7.66
N MET A 170 -11.91 -31.76 -8.35
CA MET A 170 -13.21 -31.09 -8.31
C MET A 170 -13.71 -30.79 -9.72
N ASP A 171 -15.00 -31.09 -9.95
CA ASP A 171 -15.76 -30.56 -11.07
C ASP A 171 -16.68 -29.45 -10.56
N TRP A 172 -16.75 -28.34 -11.26
CA TRP A 172 -17.53 -27.18 -10.85
C TRP A 172 -18.03 -26.37 -12.05
N HIS A 173 -19.06 -25.58 -11.81
CA HIS A 173 -19.54 -24.62 -12.80
C HIS A 173 -19.89 -23.29 -12.12
N SER A 174 -19.86 -22.22 -12.89
CA SER A 174 -20.07 -20.88 -12.34
C SER A 174 -20.72 -19.95 -13.36
N LYS A 175 -21.37 -18.91 -12.86
CA LYS A 175 -21.82 -17.76 -13.62
C LYS A 175 -20.94 -16.57 -13.31
N VAL A 176 -20.36 -15.96 -14.34
CA VAL A 176 -19.51 -14.77 -14.22
C VAL A 176 -20.40 -13.59 -13.79
N PRO A 177 -20.08 -12.90 -12.68
CA PRO A 177 -20.83 -11.72 -12.25
C PRO A 177 -20.61 -10.54 -13.19
N ARG A 178 -21.54 -9.55 -13.19
CA ARG A 178 -21.13 -8.19 -13.52
C ARG A 178 -20.00 -7.80 -12.55
N THR A 179 -19.08 -6.96 -12.96
CA THR A 179 -18.02 -6.56 -12.05
C THR A 179 -18.61 -5.81 -10.85
N PHE A 180 -18.64 -6.48 -9.70
CA PHE A 180 -18.94 -5.87 -8.40
C PHE A 180 -17.64 -5.40 -7.73
N ALA A 181 -16.64 -6.30 -7.69
CA ALA A 181 -15.30 -6.01 -7.21
C ALA A 181 -14.29 -6.84 -7.99
N ARG A 182 -13.36 -6.19 -8.71
CA ARG A 182 -12.12 -6.75 -9.25
C ARG A 182 -12.21 -7.99 -10.15
N THR A 183 -13.39 -8.51 -10.40
CA THR A 183 -13.63 -9.67 -11.29
C THR A 183 -15.01 -9.55 -11.89
N GLY A 184 -15.19 -10.03 -13.12
CA GLY A 184 -16.48 -10.03 -13.79
C GLY A 184 -16.41 -9.71 -15.28
N TYR A 185 -17.54 -9.25 -15.83
CA TYR A 185 -17.63 -8.89 -17.23
C TYR A 185 -18.20 -7.48 -17.46
N ARG A 186 -17.79 -6.90 -18.60
CA ARG A 186 -18.41 -5.70 -19.18
C ARG A 186 -18.54 -5.90 -20.69
N GLY A 187 -19.75 -6.18 -21.21
CA GLY A 187 -19.91 -6.58 -22.62
C GLY A 187 -19.19 -7.89 -22.93
N ASP A 188 -18.27 -7.86 -23.88
CA ASP A 188 -17.39 -9.00 -24.26
C ASP A 188 -16.00 -8.89 -23.58
N PHE A 189 -15.80 -7.96 -22.66
CA PHE A 189 -14.65 -7.93 -21.80
C PHE A 189 -14.88 -8.80 -20.57
N PHE A 190 -13.93 -9.65 -20.23
CA PHE A 190 -13.93 -10.53 -19.07
C PHE A 190 -12.62 -10.36 -18.31
N LEU A 191 -12.71 -10.13 -17.00
CA LEU A 191 -11.62 -10.27 -16.04
C LEU A 191 -12.03 -11.36 -15.06
N ILE A 192 -11.31 -12.46 -15.04
CA ILE A 192 -11.67 -13.67 -14.32
C ILE A 192 -10.63 -13.94 -13.24
N ALA A 193 -10.96 -13.50 -12.03
CA ALA A 193 -10.13 -13.63 -10.83
C ALA A 193 -10.91 -14.35 -9.71
N HIS A 194 -10.21 -15.10 -8.88
CA HIS A 194 -10.79 -15.86 -7.75
C HIS A 194 -11.98 -16.75 -8.15
N TRP A 195 -11.87 -17.37 -9.31
CA TRP A 195 -12.92 -17.95 -10.13
C TRP A 195 -13.10 -19.46 -10.00
N PHE A 196 -12.27 -20.13 -9.20
CA PHE A 196 -12.28 -21.57 -8.94
C PHE A 196 -12.27 -21.81 -7.42
N PRO A 197 -12.67 -23.00 -6.94
CA PRO A 197 -12.53 -23.36 -5.52
C PRO A 197 -11.07 -23.28 -5.08
N LYS A 198 -10.74 -22.22 -4.32
CA LYS A 198 -9.38 -21.87 -3.92
C LYS A 198 -9.15 -22.28 -2.46
N LEU A 199 -8.11 -23.07 -2.21
CA LEU A 199 -7.77 -23.52 -0.85
C LEU A 199 -7.42 -22.33 0.04
N GLY A 200 -7.94 -22.30 1.27
CA GLY A 200 -7.50 -21.40 2.34
C GLY A 200 -6.11 -21.79 2.85
N VAL A 201 -5.53 -20.99 3.72
CA VAL A 201 -4.22 -21.26 4.31
C VAL A 201 -4.40 -22.03 5.63
N PHE A 202 -3.65 -23.11 5.79
CA PHE A 202 -3.62 -23.87 7.05
C PHE A 202 -2.46 -23.41 7.91
N GLU A 203 -2.76 -22.73 9.03
CA GLU A 203 -1.80 -22.13 9.94
C GLU A 203 -1.46 -23.02 11.15
N GLY A 204 -1.59 -24.33 10.97
CA GLY A 204 -1.22 -25.31 11.98
C GLY A 204 -2.13 -25.25 13.21
N ALA A 205 -1.57 -24.86 14.36
CA ALA A 205 -2.31 -24.82 15.63
C ALA A 205 -3.44 -23.78 15.64
N ASP A 206 -3.34 -22.72 14.83
CA ASP A 206 -4.34 -21.67 14.70
C ASP A 206 -5.49 -22.08 13.75
N GLY A 207 -5.31 -23.21 13.02
CA GLY A 207 -6.34 -23.80 12.18
C GLY A 207 -6.30 -23.31 10.74
N TRP A 208 -7.48 -23.25 10.10
CA TRP A 208 -7.64 -22.79 8.73
C TRP A 208 -7.95 -21.30 8.70
N ASN A 209 -7.06 -20.51 8.16
CA ASN A 209 -7.33 -19.13 7.75
C ASN A 209 -8.12 -19.19 6.43
N CYS A 210 -9.42 -19.12 6.55
CA CYS A 210 -10.36 -19.20 5.44
C CYS A 210 -11.64 -18.45 5.85
N HIS A 211 -11.55 -17.14 5.85
CA HIS A 211 -12.62 -16.20 6.20
C HIS A 211 -13.72 -16.18 5.15
N GLN A 212 -14.91 -15.73 5.52
CA GLN A 212 -15.93 -15.31 4.57
C GLN A 212 -15.35 -14.15 3.74
N PHE A 213 -15.91 -13.90 2.54
CA PHE A 213 -15.46 -12.76 1.75
C PHE A 213 -16.14 -11.49 2.27
N HIS A 214 -15.33 -10.59 2.81
CA HIS A 214 -15.74 -9.27 3.31
C HIS A 214 -15.48 -8.18 2.28
N SER A 215 -16.28 -7.10 2.30
CA SER A 215 -16.21 -6.06 1.27
C SER A 215 -14.96 -5.17 1.35
N ASN A 216 -14.33 -5.13 2.51
CA ASN A 216 -13.14 -4.33 2.80
C ASN A 216 -11.84 -5.13 2.82
N THR A 217 -11.86 -6.41 2.37
CA THR A 217 -10.69 -7.27 2.35
C THR A 217 -10.24 -7.63 0.95
N GLU A 218 -8.98 -8.00 0.86
CA GLU A 218 -8.36 -8.67 -0.27
C GLU A 218 -8.26 -10.18 0.00
N PHE A 219 -7.21 -10.85 -0.49
CA PHE A 219 -7.18 -12.29 -0.65
C PHE A 219 -5.96 -12.89 0.05
N PHE A 220 -6.10 -14.12 0.52
CA PHE A 220 -5.01 -14.86 1.14
C PHE A 220 -4.99 -16.31 0.69
N SER A 221 -3.81 -16.83 0.31
CA SER A 221 -3.65 -18.23 -0.12
C SER A 221 -2.19 -18.65 -0.26
N ASP A 222 -1.96 -19.97 -0.20
CA ASP A 222 -0.66 -20.59 -0.33
C ASP A 222 -0.07 -20.56 -1.74
N TYR A 223 1.27 -20.53 -1.82
CA TYR A 223 2.01 -20.62 -3.08
C TYR A 223 1.96 -22.00 -3.70
N GLY A 224 1.95 -22.03 -5.03
CA GLY A 224 1.93 -23.28 -5.78
C GLY A 224 2.44 -23.15 -7.21
N VAL A 225 2.22 -24.22 -7.95
CA VAL A 225 2.38 -24.27 -9.42
C VAL A 225 1.00 -24.33 -10.03
N TYR A 226 0.70 -23.40 -10.90
CA TYR A 226 -0.55 -23.35 -11.66
C TYR A 226 -0.31 -23.77 -13.08
N ARG A 227 -1.06 -24.78 -13.57
CA ARG A 227 -1.17 -25.20 -14.97
C ARG A 227 -2.63 -25.08 -15.36
N VAL A 228 -2.93 -24.15 -16.26
CA VAL A 228 -4.31 -23.79 -16.59
C VAL A 228 -4.55 -23.82 -18.09
N ASP A 229 -5.49 -24.66 -18.50
CA ASP A 229 -6.00 -24.77 -19.87
C ASP A 229 -7.30 -23.97 -20.00
N ILE A 230 -7.29 -22.85 -20.75
CA ILE A 230 -8.42 -21.95 -20.95
C ILE A 230 -8.98 -22.16 -22.35
N THR A 231 -10.20 -22.65 -22.47
CA THR A 231 -10.88 -22.90 -23.77
C THR A 231 -11.98 -21.86 -23.99
N LEU A 232 -11.89 -21.11 -25.10
CA LEU A 232 -12.86 -20.07 -25.46
C LEU A 232 -12.89 -19.83 -26.98
N PRO A 233 -13.87 -19.04 -27.51
CA PRO A 233 -13.92 -18.73 -28.92
C PRO A 233 -12.66 -18.00 -29.42
N LYS A 234 -12.12 -18.40 -30.53
CA LYS A 234 -10.84 -17.91 -31.11
C LYS A 234 -10.79 -16.42 -31.43
N ARG A 235 -11.93 -15.72 -31.38
CA ARG A 235 -11.97 -14.25 -31.55
C ARG A 235 -11.42 -13.47 -30.35
N PHE A 236 -11.28 -14.11 -29.21
CA PHE A 236 -10.77 -13.47 -27.98
C PHE A 236 -9.24 -13.45 -27.96
N VAL A 237 -8.68 -12.34 -27.50
CA VAL A 237 -7.28 -12.22 -27.07
C VAL A 237 -7.27 -12.49 -25.57
N VAL A 238 -6.34 -13.32 -25.13
CA VAL A 238 -6.24 -13.77 -23.71
C VAL A 238 -4.96 -13.25 -23.10
N GLY A 239 -5.05 -12.76 -21.87
CA GLY A 239 -3.94 -12.53 -20.95
C GLY A 239 -4.16 -13.33 -19.67
N ALA A 240 -3.10 -13.85 -19.07
CA ALA A 240 -3.20 -14.59 -17.81
C ALA A 240 -1.93 -14.47 -16.97
N THR A 241 -2.04 -14.82 -15.70
CA THR A 241 -0.90 -15.14 -14.85
C THR A 241 -0.01 -16.17 -15.53
N GLY A 242 1.30 -15.90 -15.61
CA GLY A 242 2.28 -16.82 -16.19
C GLY A 242 2.44 -16.71 -17.69
N VAL A 243 3.06 -17.73 -18.25
CA VAL A 243 3.48 -17.81 -19.66
C VAL A 243 2.59 -18.75 -20.43
N GLU A 244 2.18 -18.35 -21.65
CA GLU A 244 1.47 -19.21 -22.59
C GLU A 244 2.43 -20.26 -23.19
N GLU A 245 2.34 -21.53 -22.74
CA GLU A 245 3.15 -22.64 -23.26
C GLU A 245 2.62 -23.19 -24.54
N ALA A 246 1.29 -23.21 -24.73
CA ALA A 246 0.65 -23.78 -25.90
C ALA A 246 -0.66 -23.10 -26.28
N LYS A 247 -0.98 -23.10 -27.56
CA LYS A 247 -2.25 -22.65 -28.12
C LYS A 247 -2.73 -23.66 -29.18
N GLU A 248 -3.83 -24.34 -28.86
CA GLU A 248 -4.31 -25.49 -29.66
C GLU A 248 -5.74 -25.27 -30.16
N ASP A 249 -6.03 -25.66 -31.40
CA ASP A 249 -7.40 -25.61 -31.93
C ASP A 249 -8.26 -26.69 -31.23
N ALA A 250 -9.26 -26.26 -30.47
CA ALA A 250 -10.20 -27.14 -29.78
C ALA A 250 -11.39 -27.58 -30.64
N GLY A 251 -11.42 -27.17 -31.91
CA GLY A 251 -12.53 -27.44 -32.83
C GLY A 251 -13.74 -26.51 -32.56
N GLY A 252 -14.73 -26.55 -33.48
CA GLY A 252 -15.94 -25.73 -33.31
C GLY A 252 -15.73 -24.21 -33.25
N GLY A 253 -14.58 -23.71 -33.72
CA GLY A 253 -14.23 -22.29 -33.63
C GLY A 253 -13.69 -21.85 -32.27
N GLN A 254 -13.31 -22.79 -31.42
CA GLN A 254 -12.68 -22.56 -30.11
C GLN A 254 -11.19 -22.85 -30.14
N VAL A 255 -10.46 -22.27 -29.23
CA VAL A 255 -9.02 -22.45 -29.00
C VAL A 255 -8.80 -22.70 -27.50
N THR A 256 -7.89 -23.59 -27.17
CA THR A 256 -7.38 -23.81 -25.83
C THR A 256 -6.02 -23.13 -25.70
N HIS A 257 -5.89 -22.25 -24.73
CA HIS A 257 -4.66 -21.59 -24.30
C HIS A 257 -4.15 -22.28 -23.04
N ARG A 258 -2.91 -22.74 -23.02
CA ARG A 258 -2.27 -23.34 -21.86
C ARG A 258 -1.29 -22.35 -21.24
N PHE A 259 -1.53 -21.96 -19.98
CA PHE A 259 -0.64 -21.13 -19.21
C PHE A 259 -0.03 -21.91 -18.05
N VAL A 260 1.21 -21.57 -17.72
CA VAL A 260 1.91 -22.19 -16.58
C VAL A 260 2.63 -21.09 -15.79
N GLN A 261 2.50 -21.17 -14.47
CA GLN A 261 3.25 -20.32 -13.54
C GLN A 261 3.56 -21.10 -12.26
N ALA A 262 4.82 -21.02 -11.85
CA ALA A 262 5.29 -21.53 -10.55
C ALA A 262 5.51 -20.39 -9.56
N ASP A 263 5.47 -20.74 -8.26
CA ASP A 263 5.76 -19.84 -7.14
C ASP A 263 4.81 -18.63 -7.06
N VAL A 264 3.52 -18.85 -7.33
CA VAL A 264 2.44 -17.86 -7.19
C VAL A 264 1.31 -18.43 -6.35
N HIS A 265 0.56 -17.56 -5.70
CA HIS A 265 -0.57 -17.93 -4.83
C HIS A 265 -1.95 -17.61 -5.44
N ALA A 266 -1.99 -17.05 -6.63
CA ALA A 266 -3.22 -16.79 -7.37
C ALA A 266 -3.00 -16.96 -8.88
N PHE A 267 -4.11 -17.26 -9.59
CA PHE A 267 -4.13 -17.32 -11.04
C PHE A 267 -5.34 -16.56 -11.57
N THR A 268 -5.08 -15.50 -12.30
CA THR A 268 -6.09 -14.63 -12.94
C THR A 268 -5.90 -14.63 -14.46
N TRP A 269 -6.99 -14.47 -15.18
CA TRP A 269 -6.95 -14.30 -16.63
C TRP A 269 -8.01 -13.31 -17.10
N THR A 270 -7.77 -12.75 -18.27
CA THR A 270 -8.65 -11.80 -18.93
C THR A 270 -8.83 -12.17 -20.39
N ALA A 271 -9.97 -11.82 -20.96
CA ALA A 271 -10.24 -12.05 -22.38
C ALA A 271 -11.14 -10.95 -22.96
N SER A 272 -10.76 -10.43 -24.12
CA SER A 272 -11.60 -9.51 -24.91
C SER A 272 -11.30 -9.64 -26.38
N PRO A 273 -12.32 -9.61 -27.26
CA PRO A 273 -12.10 -9.54 -28.71
C PRO A 273 -11.62 -8.16 -29.17
N ALA A 274 -11.71 -7.15 -28.32
CA ALA A 274 -11.30 -5.77 -28.61
C ALA A 274 -9.85 -5.49 -28.23
N TYR A 275 -9.20 -6.35 -27.44
CA TYR A 275 -7.84 -6.12 -27.02
C TYR A 275 -6.86 -5.91 -28.17
N LEU A 276 -6.09 -4.85 -28.05
CA LEU A 276 -4.83 -4.67 -28.75
C LEU A 276 -3.68 -5.09 -27.82
N GLU A 277 -2.55 -5.45 -28.43
CA GLU A 277 -1.37 -5.93 -27.72
C GLU A 277 -0.16 -5.08 -28.06
N ALA A 278 0.60 -4.70 -27.05
CA ALA A 278 1.92 -4.11 -27.18
C ALA A 278 2.92 -4.89 -26.31
N THR A 279 4.17 -4.92 -26.72
CA THR A 279 5.26 -5.56 -25.96
C THR A 279 6.44 -4.62 -25.82
N ASP A 280 7.12 -4.73 -24.70
CA ASP A 280 8.36 -4.01 -24.43
C ASP A 280 9.24 -4.91 -23.54
N ARG A 281 10.46 -4.44 -23.20
CA ARG A 281 11.39 -5.20 -22.39
C ARG A 281 12.05 -4.27 -21.37
N PHE A 282 12.09 -4.73 -20.14
CA PHE A 282 12.88 -4.11 -19.09
C PHE A 282 14.30 -4.69 -19.10
N GLU A 283 15.30 -3.83 -19.25
CA GLU A 283 16.73 -4.20 -19.17
C GLU A 283 17.50 -3.09 -18.47
N VAL A 284 17.90 -3.34 -17.22
CA VAL A 284 18.72 -2.43 -16.41
C VAL A 284 19.91 -3.19 -15.86
N ALA A 285 21.09 -2.59 -15.90
CA ALA A 285 22.31 -3.21 -15.40
C ALA A 285 22.19 -3.58 -13.90
N GLY A 286 22.46 -4.84 -13.58
CA GLY A 286 22.39 -5.38 -12.21
C GLY A 286 21.03 -5.93 -11.80
N LEU A 287 20.01 -5.84 -12.66
CA LEU A 287 18.67 -6.43 -12.45
C LEU A 287 18.35 -7.45 -13.55
N PRO A 288 17.57 -8.49 -13.26
CA PRO A 288 17.10 -9.44 -14.27
C PRO A 288 16.28 -8.74 -15.35
N PRO A 289 16.39 -9.15 -16.61
CA PRO A 289 15.53 -8.65 -17.68
C PRO A 289 14.12 -9.22 -17.54
N VAL A 290 13.10 -8.40 -17.86
CA VAL A 290 11.68 -8.79 -17.81
C VAL A 290 11.01 -8.45 -19.14
N ASP A 291 10.34 -9.44 -19.77
CA ASP A 291 9.51 -9.23 -20.94
C ASP A 291 8.14 -8.66 -20.50
N LEU A 292 7.79 -7.51 -21.05
CA LEU A 292 6.56 -6.79 -20.71
C LEU A 292 5.52 -6.97 -21.83
N ARG A 293 4.31 -7.33 -21.44
CA ARG A 293 3.16 -7.45 -22.32
C ARG A 293 2.03 -6.57 -21.81
N LEU A 294 1.50 -5.69 -22.67
CA LEU A 294 0.34 -4.85 -22.35
C LEU A 294 -0.83 -5.23 -23.25
N LEU A 295 -1.96 -5.57 -22.62
CA LEU A 295 -3.25 -5.70 -23.30
C LEU A 295 -4.10 -4.48 -22.97
N TYR A 296 -4.58 -3.78 -23.99
CA TYR A 296 -5.29 -2.51 -23.82
C TYR A 296 -6.47 -2.38 -24.78
N GLN A 297 -7.42 -1.51 -24.45
CA GLN A 297 -8.54 -1.18 -25.33
C GLN A 297 -8.11 -0.18 -26.41
N PRO A 298 -8.70 -0.23 -27.62
CA PRO A 298 -8.30 0.67 -28.72
C PRO A 298 -8.32 2.16 -28.37
N GLU A 299 -9.26 2.60 -27.53
CA GLU A 299 -9.41 3.97 -27.07
C GLU A 299 -8.26 4.45 -26.17
N HIS A 300 -7.49 3.53 -25.60
CA HIS A 300 -6.38 3.82 -24.69
C HIS A 300 -5.00 3.75 -25.38
N ALA A 301 -4.94 3.65 -26.70
CA ALA A 301 -3.69 3.46 -27.45
C ALA A 301 -2.62 4.53 -27.16
N ASP A 302 -3.01 5.75 -26.86
CA ASP A 302 -2.10 6.85 -26.54
C ASP A 302 -1.44 6.71 -25.14
N GLN A 303 -1.89 5.78 -24.32
CA GLN A 303 -1.40 5.57 -22.95
C GLN A 303 -0.34 4.46 -22.84
N VAL A 304 -0.17 3.67 -23.87
CA VAL A 304 0.74 2.51 -23.89
C VAL A 304 2.15 2.82 -23.41
N ALA A 305 2.73 3.92 -23.90
CA ALA A 305 4.09 4.32 -23.50
C ALA A 305 4.19 4.71 -22.00
N ARG A 306 3.09 5.23 -21.42
CA ARG A 306 3.01 5.63 -20.03
C ARG A 306 3.00 4.41 -19.10
N HIS A 307 2.20 3.39 -19.42
CA HIS A 307 2.19 2.12 -18.68
C HIS A 307 3.57 1.45 -18.67
N PHE A 308 4.22 1.35 -19.83
CA PHE A 308 5.56 0.75 -19.88
C PHE A 308 6.61 1.57 -19.12
N ALA A 309 6.56 2.90 -19.20
CA ALA A 309 7.49 3.76 -18.50
C ALA A 309 7.36 3.63 -16.98
N SER A 310 6.13 3.59 -16.47
CA SER A 310 5.83 3.44 -15.05
C SER A 310 6.19 2.05 -14.54
N THR A 311 5.83 0.99 -15.27
CA THR A 311 6.21 -0.39 -14.94
C THR A 311 7.75 -0.55 -14.86
N LYS A 312 8.48 -0.02 -15.85
CA LYS A 312 9.94 -0.06 -15.85
C LYS A 312 10.54 0.72 -14.68
N ALA A 313 9.96 1.87 -14.34
CA ALA A 313 10.41 2.65 -13.19
C ALA A 313 10.22 1.88 -11.88
N THR A 314 9.08 1.21 -11.69
CA THR A 314 8.81 0.39 -10.50
C THR A 314 9.79 -0.79 -10.42
N LEU A 315 9.95 -1.56 -11.50
CA LEU A 315 10.89 -2.69 -11.53
C LEU A 315 12.32 -2.25 -11.25
N GLU A 316 12.73 -1.08 -11.71
CA GLU A 316 14.06 -0.53 -11.45
C GLU A 316 14.22 -0.09 -10.00
N LEU A 317 13.30 0.74 -9.50
CA LEU A 317 13.41 1.35 -8.18
C LEU A 317 13.23 0.30 -7.08
N TYR A 318 12.15 -0.48 -7.11
CA TYR A 318 11.92 -1.52 -6.11
C TYR A 318 12.97 -2.63 -6.21
N GLY A 319 13.39 -2.97 -7.43
CA GLY A 319 14.48 -3.91 -7.64
C GLY A 319 15.81 -3.49 -6.99
N LYS A 320 16.10 -2.17 -6.98
CA LYS A 320 17.27 -1.59 -6.32
C LYS A 320 17.07 -1.42 -4.81
N TRP A 321 15.85 -1.09 -4.38
CA TRP A 321 15.58 -0.80 -2.97
C TRP A 321 15.39 -2.06 -2.14
N TYR A 322 14.70 -3.06 -2.66
CA TYR A 322 14.26 -4.22 -1.88
C TYR A 322 14.93 -5.52 -2.35
N GLY A 323 14.90 -5.79 -3.65
CA GLY A 323 15.45 -6.97 -4.27
C GLY A 323 14.92 -7.17 -5.70
N PRO A 324 15.56 -8.02 -6.52
CA PRO A 324 15.19 -8.18 -7.91
C PRO A 324 13.82 -8.88 -8.06
N TYR A 325 13.03 -8.46 -9.05
CA TYR A 325 11.86 -9.18 -9.50
C TYR A 325 12.28 -10.54 -10.09
N PRO A 326 11.75 -11.68 -9.61
CA PRO A 326 12.32 -12.98 -9.90
C PRO A 326 11.78 -13.63 -11.20
N TYR A 327 10.68 -13.12 -11.74
CA TYR A 327 10.10 -13.66 -12.96
C TYR A 327 10.62 -12.95 -14.21
N ASP A 328 10.65 -13.65 -15.36
CA ASP A 328 11.16 -13.11 -16.63
C ASP A 328 10.10 -12.43 -17.48
N HIS A 329 8.86 -12.32 -16.98
CA HIS A 329 7.72 -11.73 -17.68
C HIS A 329 6.79 -10.99 -16.71
N LEU A 330 6.00 -10.04 -17.23
CA LEU A 330 4.96 -9.34 -16.53
C LEU A 330 3.88 -8.86 -17.52
N THR A 331 2.63 -9.15 -17.23
CA THR A 331 1.49 -8.75 -18.07
C THR A 331 0.76 -7.58 -17.42
N ILE A 332 0.55 -6.51 -18.18
CA ILE A 332 -0.19 -5.31 -17.80
C ILE A 332 -1.54 -5.34 -18.51
N ILE A 333 -2.61 -5.06 -17.81
CA ILE A 333 -3.95 -4.98 -18.37
C ILE A 333 -4.49 -3.57 -18.18
N ASP A 334 -4.74 -2.87 -19.30
CA ASP A 334 -5.57 -1.67 -19.29
C ASP A 334 -7.01 -2.08 -19.62
N PRO A 335 -7.91 -2.15 -18.62
CA PRO A 335 -9.22 -2.76 -18.76
C PRO A 335 -10.17 -1.90 -19.58
N ALA A 336 -11.31 -2.49 -19.96
CA ALA A 336 -12.38 -1.73 -20.60
C ALA A 336 -12.93 -0.64 -19.69
N TRP A 337 -13.32 0.49 -20.27
CA TRP A 337 -13.93 1.60 -19.55
C TRP A 337 -15.14 1.14 -18.71
N GLU A 338 -15.26 1.64 -17.50
CA GLU A 338 -16.29 1.25 -16.53
C GLU A 338 -16.37 -0.26 -16.23
N ALA A 339 -15.27 -1.00 -16.41
CA ALA A 339 -15.25 -2.42 -16.07
C ALA A 339 -15.08 -2.66 -14.55
N GLY A 340 -14.88 -1.63 -13.74
CA GLY A 340 -14.66 -1.77 -12.29
C GLY A 340 -13.39 -2.57 -11.94
N ALA A 341 -12.38 -2.54 -12.83
CA ALA A 341 -11.17 -3.34 -12.74
C ALA A 341 -9.92 -2.47 -12.93
N GLY A 342 -9.96 -1.23 -12.47
CA GLY A 342 -8.95 -0.20 -12.74
C GLY A 342 -7.62 -0.36 -12.02
N GLY A 343 -7.56 -1.15 -10.97
CA GLY A 343 -6.35 -1.47 -10.21
C GLY A 343 -6.54 -2.80 -9.51
N MET A 344 -5.63 -3.77 -9.74
CA MET A 344 -5.54 -5.04 -9.04
C MET A 344 -4.25 -5.78 -9.39
N GLU A 345 -3.65 -6.39 -8.40
CA GLU A 345 -2.24 -6.80 -8.31
C GLU A 345 -1.98 -8.29 -8.47
N TYR A 346 -2.70 -9.02 -9.29
CA TYR A 346 -2.48 -10.47 -9.43
C TYR A 346 -1.02 -10.83 -9.77
N PRO A 347 -0.47 -11.94 -9.23
CA PRO A 347 0.92 -12.31 -9.49
C PRO A 347 1.21 -12.45 -11.00
N THR A 348 2.26 -11.80 -11.47
CA THR A 348 2.72 -11.71 -12.86
C THR A 348 1.72 -11.11 -13.86
N LEU A 349 0.58 -10.62 -13.38
CA LEU A 349 -0.42 -9.89 -14.14
C LEU A 349 -1.11 -8.87 -13.25
N PHE A 350 -1.11 -7.61 -13.62
CA PHE A 350 -1.87 -6.59 -12.88
C PHE A 350 -2.74 -5.77 -13.83
N THR A 351 -3.80 -5.18 -13.28
CA THR A 351 -4.65 -4.24 -14.02
C THR A 351 -4.28 -2.81 -13.65
N ALA A 352 -4.28 -1.92 -14.62
CA ALA A 352 -4.02 -0.50 -14.41
C ALA A 352 -4.92 0.31 -15.36
N GLY A 353 -5.97 0.88 -14.82
CA GLY A 353 -6.96 1.62 -15.60
C GLY A 353 -6.45 2.98 -16.07
N THR A 354 -6.89 3.38 -17.25
CA THR A 354 -6.58 4.66 -17.85
C THR A 354 -7.76 5.63 -17.71
N ARG A 355 -7.47 6.90 -17.44
CA ARG A 355 -8.42 8.00 -17.56
C ARG A 355 -8.14 8.80 -18.82
N LEU A 356 -9.12 8.90 -19.72
CA LEU A 356 -8.98 9.48 -21.06
C LEU A 356 -8.53 10.96 -21.08
N PHE A 357 -8.78 11.71 -20.02
CA PHE A 357 -8.50 13.14 -19.93
C PHE A 357 -7.44 13.52 -18.88
N ASN A 358 -6.54 12.63 -18.56
CA ASN A 358 -5.41 12.93 -17.70
C ASN A 358 -4.16 13.25 -18.53
N PRO A 359 -3.89 14.54 -18.83
CA PRO A 359 -2.94 14.91 -19.88
C PRO A 359 -1.46 14.82 -19.47
N MET A 360 -1.12 14.58 -18.19
CA MET A 360 0.28 14.75 -17.75
C MET A 360 0.70 13.78 -16.66
N GLY A 361 1.94 13.32 -16.72
CA GLY A 361 2.58 12.34 -15.85
C GLY A 361 2.40 12.54 -14.34
N GLY A 362 2.32 11.44 -13.62
CA GLY A 362 2.19 11.34 -12.17
C GLY A 362 0.75 11.38 -11.65
N GLY A 363 -0.22 11.05 -12.44
CA GLY A 363 -1.59 10.68 -12.11
C GLY A 363 -1.88 9.33 -12.73
N ASP A 364 -3.14 9.00 -12.98
CA ASP A 364 -3.46 7.81 -13.75
C ASP A 364 -3.12 8.06 -15.25
N PRO A 365 -2.49 7.10 -15.95
CA PRO A 365 -2.22 5.76 -15.46
C PRO A 365 -0.91 5.58 -14.68
N GLU A 366 -0.04 6.59 -14.51
CA GLU A 366 1.27 6.39 -13.89
C GLU A 366 1.15 5.93 -12.42
N GLY A 367 0.37 6.63 -11.62
CA GLY A 367 0.23 6.32 -10.19
C GLY A 367 -0.32 4.92 -9.96
N VAL A 368 -1.44 4.58 -10.61
CA VAL A 368 -2.01 3.22 -10.51
C VAL A 368 -1.06 2.17 -11.07
N THR A 369 -0.35 2.44 -12.17
CA THR A 369 0.59 1.48 -12.75
C THR A 369 1.78 1.22 -11.83
N ILE A 370 2.32 2.25 -11.15
CA ILE A 370 3.40 2.09 -10.17
C ILE A 370 2.89 1.30 -8.96
N HIS A 371 1.70 1.61 -8.49
CA HIS A 371 1.08 0.96 -7.34
C HIS A 371 0.85 -0.54 -7.61
N GLU A 372 0.13 -0.88 -8.66
CA GLU A 372 -0.19 -2.29 -8.99
C GLU A 372 1.04 -3.10 -9.40
N CYS A 373 2.02 -2.47 -10.05
CA CYS A 373 3.32 -3.09 -10.31
C CYS A 373 4.12 -3.27 -9.01
N GLY A 374 3.98 -2.37 -8.05
CA GLY A 374 4.64 -2.44 -6.74
C GLY A 374 4.19 -3.62 -5.91
N HIS A 375 2.93 -4.00 -5.98
CA HIS A 375 2.39 -5.21 -5.37
C HIS A 375 2.98 -6.51 -5.92
N GLN A 376 3.67 -6.49 -7.05
CA GLN A 376 4.47 -7.66 -7.47
C GLN A 376 5.61 -7.95 -6.46
N PHE A 377 5.99 -6.97 -5.62
CA PHE A 377 6.95 -7.11 -4.54
C PHE A 377 6.25 -7.32 -3.18
N TRP A 378 5.30 -6.44 -2.85
CA TRP A 378 4.47 -6.49 -1.63
C TRP A 378 3.13 -7.13 -1.99
N TYR A 379 2.88 -8.35 -1.70
CA TYR A 379 1.81 -9.28 -2.03
C TYR A 379 2.29 -10.49 -2.86
N ALA A 380 2.69 -10.31 -4.13
CA ALA A 380 3.00 -11.46 -4.98
C ALA A 380 4.27 -12.20 -4.54
N ILE A 381 5.30 -11.50 -4.06
CA ILE A 381 6.55 -12.09 -3.56
C ILE A 381 6.53 -12.20 -2.03
N VAL A 382 6.16 -11.15 -1.30
CA VAL A 382 5.95 -11.23 0.14
C VAL A 382 4.45 -11.41 0.37
N GLY A 383 4.03 -12.67 0.54
CA GLY A 383 2.62 -13.08 0.52
C GLY A 383 1.94 -12.92 1.88
N ASN A 384 1.81 -11.71 2.38
CA ASN A 384 1.11 -11.42 3.62
C ASN A 384 -0.39 -11.78 3.57
N ASN A 385 -1.01 -11.86 4.74
CA ASN A 385 -2.43 -12.08 4.91
C ASN A 385 -3.21 -10.77 4.74
N GLU A 386 -3.73 -10.51 3.56
CA GLU A 386 -4.48 -9.28 3.27
C GLU A 386 -5.88 -9.25 3.90
N THR A 387 -6.40 -10.39 4.31
CA THR A 387 -7.69 -10.46 5.00
C THR A 387 -7.59 -9.91 6.41
N GLU A 388 -6.45 -10.08 7.05
CA GLU A 388 -6.22 -9.65 8.44
C GLU A 388 -5.26 -8.48 8.54
N ASP A 389 -4.19 -8.45 7.74
CA ASP A 389 -3.07 -7.52 7.85
C ASP A 389 -2.77 -6.79 6.53
N ALA A 390 -3.79 -6.21 5.89
CA ALA A 390 -3.68 -5.53 4.60
C ALA A 390 -2.61 -4.41 4.57
N TRP A 391 -2.23 -3.85 5.72
CA TRP A 391 -1.19 -2.84 5.79
C TRP A 391 0.21 -3.34 5.39
N LEU A 392 0.50 -4.64 5.55
CA LEU A 392 1.77 -5.25 5.13
C LEU A 392 1.93 -5.31 3.60
N ASP A 393 0.83 -5.21 2.89
CA ASP A 393 0.77 -5.09 1.45
C ASP A 393 0.52 -3.63 1.04
N GLU A 394 -0.70 -3.20 1.16
CA GLU A 394 -1.20 -1.89 0.73
C GLU A 394 -0.46 -0.73 1.38
N GLY A 395 -0.15 -0.84 2.67
CA GLY A 395 0.55 0.21 3.40
C GLY A 395 2.01 0.34 2.99
N LEU A 396 2.74 -0.78 2.89
CA LEU A 396 4.13 -0.81 2.41
C LEU A 396 4.22 -0.38 0.95
N ASN A 397 3.29 -0.85 0.11
CA ASN A 397 3.27 -0.50 -1.29
C ASN A 397 2.85 0.96 -1.51
N THR A 398 1.89 1.47 -0.75
CA THR A 398 1.49 2.89 -0.81
C THR A 398 2.64 3.84 -0.46
N PHE A 399 3.43 3.53 0.57
CA PHE A 399 4.65 4.26 0.90
C PHE A 399 5.65 4.20 -0.26
N SER A 400 5.91 3.00 -0.77
CA SER A 400 6.87 2.74 -1.84
C SER A 400 6.46 3.41 -3.15
N THR A 401 5.16 3.41 -3.48
CA THR A 401 4.58 4.10 -4.64
C THR A 401 4.83 5.60 -4.55
N GLY A 402 4.53 6.21 -3.40
CA GLY A 402 4.76 7.64 -3.21
C GLY A 402 6.24 8.02 -3.39
N ARG A 403 7.14 7.19 -2.86
CA ARG A 403 8.57 7.38 -3.02
C ARG A 403 9.03 7.19 -4.48
N ALA A 404 8.50 6.20 -5.18
CA ALA A 404 8.82 5.96 -6.60
C ALA A 404 8.32 7.08 -7.51
N GLU A 405 7.14 7.61 -7.23
CA GLU A 405 6.60 8.78 -7.93
C GLU A 405 7.47 10.02 -7.72
N GLU A 406 7.92 10.27 -6.49
CA GLU A 406 8.80 11.40 -6.17
C GLU A 406 10.16 11.25 -6.87
N GLU A 407 10.79 10.07 -6.80
CA GLU A 407 12.08 9.78 -7.45
C GLU A 407 11.99 9.89 -8.97
N ARG A 408 10.87 9.43 -9.56
CA ARG A 408 10.70 9.34 -11.02
C ARG A 408 10.24 10.64 -11.65
N TYR A 409 9.34 11.36 -10.98
CA TYR A 409 8.68 12.56 -11.54
C TYR A 409 9.12 13.85 -10.85
N GLY A 410 9.92 13.75 -9.78
CA GLY A 410 10.46 14.88 -9.03
C GLY A 410 9.39 15.67 -8.28
N ASP A 411 9.76 16.87 -7.83
CA ASP A 411 8.88 17.83 -7.13
C ASP A 411 7.74 18.35 -8.04
N GLU A 412 7.22 17.55 -8.97
CA GLU A 412 6.04 17.92 -9.73
C GLU A 412 4.86 18.00 -8.77
N ALA A 413 4.71 19.18 -8.16
CA ALA A 413 3.57 19.45 -7.32
C ALA A 413 2.29 19.16 -8.11
N LEU A 414 1.28 18.61 -7.45
CA LEU A 414 -0.05 18.32 -8.03
C LEU A 414 -0.61 19.53 -8.82
N VAL A 415 -0.25 20.73 -8.41
CA VAL A 415 -0.60 22.01 -9.07
C VAL A 415 0.09 22.18 -10.42
N GLU A 416 1.31 21.69 -10.60
CA GLU A 416 1.99 21.71 -11.90
C GLU A 416 1.31 20.80 -12.92
N ARG A 417 0.75 19.67 -12.48
CA ARG A 417 0.02 18.73 -13.34
C ARG A 417 -1.23 19.35 -13.98
N TYR A 418 -2.00 20.09 -13.20
CA TYR A 418 -3.32 20.58 -13.62
C TYR A 418 -3.33 22.01 -14.18
N LEU A 419 -2.36 22.83 -13.82
CA LEU A 419 -2.34 24.24 -14.17
C LEU A 419 -1.20 24.65 -15.11
N LYS A 420 -0.38 23.70 -15.60
CA LYS A 420 0.70 24.00 -16.54
C LYS A 420 0.17 24.15 -17.98
N PRO A 421 0.06 25.37 -18.52
CA PRO A 421 -0.26 25.52 -19.92
C PRO A 421 0.85 24.93 -20.80
N PRO A 422 0.53 24.27 -21.92
CA PRO A 422 1.53 23.73 -22.81
C PRO A 422 2.56 24.78 -23.21
N GLY A 423 3.86 24.48 -23.01
CA GLY A 423 4.97 25.36 -23.43
C GLY A 423 5.38 26.45 -22.44
N THR A 424 4.86 26.44 -21.20
CA THR A 424 5.29 27.38 -20.16
C THR A 424 5.96 26.65 -18.99
N ASP A 425 7.13 27.15 -18.57
CA ASP A 425 7.78 26.68 -17.33
C ASP A 425 7.31 27.54 -16.15
N TRP A 426 6.29 27.09 -15.44
CA TRP A 426 5.70 27.77 -14.28
C TRP A 426 6.35 27.40 -12.96
N ARG A 427 7.38 26.54 -12.96
CA ARG A 427 8.08 26.09 -11.75
C ARG A 427 8.59 27.23 -10.89
N GLY A 428 8.96 28.35 -11.51
CA GLY A 428 9.47 29.51 -10.79
C GLY A 428 8.42 30.39 -10.11
N PHE A 429 7.14 30.24 -10.42
CA PHE A 429 6.11 31.18 -9.94
C PHE A 429 5.32 30.64 -8.74
N LEU A 430 4.89 29.39 -8.77
CA LEU A 430 4.10 28.79 -7.68
C LEU A 430 4.90 28.54 -6.39
N PRO A 431 6.14 28.01 -6.43
CA PRO A 431 6.98 27.92 -5.24
C PRO A 431 7.33 29.29 -4.62
N VAL A 432 7.39 30.37 -5.43
CA VAL A 432 7.60 31.73 -4.92
C VAL A 432 6.37 32.29 -4.22
N LEU A 433 5.18 31.99 -4.75
CA LEU A 433 3.92 32.40 -4.10
C LEU A 433 3.50 31.50 -2.93
N PHE A 434 3.88 30.24 -2.98
CA PHE A 434 3.46 29.19 -2.05
C PHE A 434 4.65 28.28 -1.70
N PRO A 435 5.68 28.76 -1.01
CA PRO A 435 6.90 27.99 -0.73
C PRO A 435 6.67 26.75 0.14
N GLU A 436 5.49 26.61 0.76
CA GLU A 436 5.11 25.46 1.60
C GLU A 436 4.23 24.45 0.87
N MET A 437 3.95 24.66 -0.40
CA MET A 437 3.19 23.70 -1.21
C MET A 437 4.09 22.65 -1.88
N HIS A 438 4.92 21.98 -1.11
CA HIS A 438 5.43 20.68 -1.48
C HIS A 438 4.30 19.66 -1.26
N ALA A 439 3.40 19.58 -2.24
CA ALA A 439 2.42 18.53 -2.27
C ALA A 439 3.08 17.27 -2.82
N GLY A 440 3.90 16.62 -2.01
CA GLY A 440 4.35 15.26 -2.30
C GLY A 440 3.15 14.32 -2.49
N PRO A 441 3.34 13.15 -3.09
CA PRO A 441 2.24 12.21 -3.38
C PRO A 441 1.44 11.76 -2.14
N LEU A 442 1.97 11.99 -0.93
CA LEU A 442 1.30 11.64 0.34
C LEU A 442 0.40 12.74 0.92
N VAL A 443 0.38 13.95 0.35
CA VAL A 443 -0.37 15.09 0.95
C VAL A 443 -1.88 14.83 1.02
N HIS A 444 -2.47 14.26 -0.02
CA HIS A 444 -3.90 13.90 0.00
C HIS A 444 -4.21 12.78 1.00
N ARG A 445 -3.25 11.88 1.28
CA ARG A 445 -3.37 10.82 2.28
C ARG A 445 -3.39 11.39 3.69
N LEU A 446 -2.56 12.40 3.94
CA LEU A 446 -2.53 13.12 5.22
C LEU A 446 -3.87 13.82 5.51
N ASP A 447 -4.52 14.44 4.50
CA ASP A 447 -5.85 15.04 4.67
C ASP A 447 -6.93 13.97 4.98
N ARG A 448 -6.85 12.81 4.33
CA ARG A 448 -7.74 11.67 4.62
C ARG A 448 -7.52 11.13 6.03
N TYR A 449 -6.26 10.93 6.46
CA TYR A 449 -5.91 10.52 7.80
C TYR A 449 -6.46 11.51 8.85
N ARG A 450 -6.27 12.81 8.67
CA ARG A 450 -6.75 13.85 9.59
C ARG A 450 -8.25 13.84 9.79
N ARG A 451 -9.01 13.45 8.77
CA ARG A 451 -10.48 13.36 8.85
C ARG A 451 -10.97 12.11 9.59
N HIS A 452 -10.16 11.08 9.68
CA HIS A 452 -10.56 9.76 10.19
C HIS A 452 -9.63 9.22 11.29
N ALA A 453 -8.71 10.04 11.80
CA ALA A 453 -7.73 9.61 12.82
C ALA A 453 -8.37 9.11 14.13
N ASP A 454 -9.59 9.53 14.42
CA ASP A 454 -10.38 9.07 15.56
C ASP A 454 -11.13 7.75 15.31
N TRP A 455 -11.09 7.23 14.08
CA TRP A 455 -11.69 5.93 13.73
C TRP A 455 -10.66 4.80 13.74
N ASP A 456 -9.39 5.14 13.94
CA ASP A 456 -8.33 4.16 13.98
C ASP A 456 -8.55 3.17 15.13
N VAL A 457 -8.49 1.88 14.81
CA VAL A 457 -8.67 0.78 15.75
C VAL A 457 -7.40 -0.07 15.76
N PRO A 458 -6.63 -0.04 16.84
CA PRO A 458 -5.30 -0.63 16.85
C PRO A 458 -5.33 -2.15 16.69
N ALA A 459 -4.37 -2.67 15.93
CA ALA A 459 -4.08 -4.11 15.75
C ALA A 459 -5.34 -4.96 15.53
N THR A 460 -6.29 -4.43 14.77
CA THR A 460 -7.55 -5.11 14.46
C THR A 460 -7.45 -5.75 13.07
N PRO A 461 -7.82 -7.01 12.89
CA PRO A 461 -7.86 -7.63 11.57
C PRO A 461 -8.70 -6.83 10.58
N THR A 462 -8.22 -6.71 9.34
CA THR A 462 -8.80 -5.83 8.31
C THR A 462 -10.29 -6.11 8.08
N PHE A 463 -10.71 -7.37 8.07
CA PHE A 463 -12.12 -7.74 7.88
C PHE A 463 -13.08 -7.24 8.99
N LEU A 464 -12.55 -6.85 10.16
CA LEU A 464 -13.34 -6.29 11.26
C LEU A 464 -13.47 -4.76 11.20
N TYR A 465 -12.75 -4.09 10.30
CA TYR A 465 -12.79 -2.61 10.14
C TYR A 465 -14.05 -2.12 9.43
N TYR A 466 -15.18 -2.67 9.69
CA TYR A 466 -16.41 -2.26 9.05
C TYR A 466 -17.11 -1.08 9.78
N PRO A 467 -17.74 -0.14 9.05
CA PRO A 467 -17.78 0.07 7.61
C PRO A 467 -16.47 0.67 7.07
N GLY A 468 -15.78 -0.12 6.29
CA GLY A 468 -14.56 0.11 5.54
C GLY A 468 -13.74 1.34 5.88
N SER A 469 -12.77 1.22 6.75
CA SER A 469 -11.72 2.21 6.80
C SER A 469 -10.51 1.68 6.07
N HIS A 470 -10.12 2.32 5.00
CA HIS A 470 -8.77 2.20 4.47
C HIS A 470 -7.80 3.03 5.34
N GLY A 471 -8.12 3.23 6.61
CA GLY A 471 -7.32 4.01 7.55
C GLY A 471 -5.93 3.42 7.73
N ASP A 472 -5.85 2.12 7.83
CA ASP A 472 -4.61 1.37 7.96
C ASP A 472 -3.67 1.57 6.76
N ILE A 473 -4.16 1.52 5.53
CA ILE A 473 -3.38 1.72 4.30
C ILE A 473 -2.75 3.12 4.26
N THR A 474 -3.57 4.14 4.46
CA THR A 474 -3.14 5.54 4.46
C THR A 474 -2.25 5.86 5.65
N TYR A 475 -2.62 5.35 6.81
CA TYR A 475 -1.91 5.57 8.06
C TYR A 475 -0.52 4.94 8.04
N THR A 476 -0.40 3.72 7.53
CA THR A 476 0.88 3.01 7.40
C THR A 476 1.87 3.78 6.53
N ALA A 477 1.46 4.30 5.39
CA ALA A 477 2.33 5.11 4.54
C ALA A 477 2.83 6.38 5.27
N LEU A 478 2.01 6.99 6.12
CA LEU A 478 2.37 8.18 6.89
C LEU A 478 3.31 7.85 8.05
N TRP A 479 3.08 6.75 8.79
CA TRP A 479 4.01 6.40 9.85
C TRP A 479 5.34 5.86 9.30
N LEU A 480 5.38 5.20 8.13
CA LEU A 480 6.63 4.86 7.44
C LEU A 480 7.38 6.12 7.00
N SER A 481 6.68 7.14 6.50
CA SER A 481 7.30 8.42 6.15
C SER A 481 7.83 9.14 7.40
N THR A 482 7.13 9.04 8.53
CA THR A 482 7.62 9.53 9.83
C THR A 482 8.88 8.78 10.25
N LEU A 483 8.88 7.46 10.10
CA LEU A 483 10.03 6.62 10.42
C LEU A 483 11.23 6.90 9.50
N GLU A 484 10.98 7.16 8.20
CA GLU A 484 12.02 7.61 7.26
C GLU A 484 12.65 8.93 7.72
N GLY A 485 11.83 9.92 8.06
CA GLY A 485 12.32 11.20 8.58
C GLY A 485 13.12 11.06 9.88
N TYR A 486 12.76 10.10 10.72
CA TYR A 486 13.42 9.85 12.01
C TYR A 486 14.73 9.07 11.89
N LEU A 487 14.75 8.01 11.07
CA LEU A 487 15.91 7.10 10.92
C LEU A 487 16.84 7.51 9.76
N GLY A 488 16.30 8.18 8.75
CA GLY A 488 16.89 8.36 7.43
C GLY A 488 16.56 7.21 6.48
N TRP A 489 16.52 7.53 5.17
CA TRP A 489 16.20 6.55 4.12
C TRP A 489 17.07 5.30 4.16
N ASP A 490 18.39 5.45 4.30
CA ASP A 490 19.32 4.31 4.29
C ASP A 490 19.00 3.26 5.37
N ALA A 491 18.47 3.71 6.52
CA ALA A 491 18.09 2.80 7.60
C ALA A 491 16.73 2.14 7.33
N LEU A 492 15.74 2.91 6.88
CA LEU A 492 14.43 2.37 6.52
C LEU A 492 14.53 1.41 5.32
N GLN A 493 15.32 1.76 4.31
CA GLN A 493 15.57 0.86 3.17
C GLN A 493 16.20 -0.46 3.62
N ASP A 494 17.15 -0.44 4.57
CA ASP A 494 17.75 -1.66 5.11
C ASP A 494 16.73 -2.52 5.87
N ILE A 495 15.79 -1.90 6.59
CA ILE A 495 14.65 -2.60 7.22
C ILE A 495 13.78 -3.27 6.13
N LEU A 496 13.32 -2.51 5.15
CA LEU A 496 12.42 -3.00 4.10
C LEU A 496 13.08 -4.08 3.23
N SER A 497 14.35 -3.89 2.84
CA SER A 497 15.09 -4.89 2.05
C SER A 497 15.40 -6.16 2.84
N THR A 498 15.66 -6.04 4.15
CA THR A 498 15.86 -7.21 5.02
C THR A 498 14.56 -7.98 5.18
N PHE A 499 13.44 -7.28 5.39
CA PHE A 499 12.11 -7.89 5.48
C PHE A 499 11.74 -8.59 4.17
N PHE A 500 11.84 -7.91 3.04
CA PHE A 500 11.61 -8.48 1.72
C PHE A 500 12.45 -9.74 1.47
N SER A 501 13.77 -9.67 1.69
CA SER A 501 14.66 -10.80 1.42
C SER A 501 14.41 -12.01 2.34
N ARG A 502 13.99 -11.76 3.58
CA ARG A 502 13.74 -12.81 4.59
C ARG A 502 12.41 -13.52 4.36
N TYR A 503 11.40 -12.76 3.92
CA TYR A 503 10.03 -13.26 3.79
C TYR A 503 9.55 -13.40 2.35
N ALA A 504 10.45 -13.30 1.37
CA ALA A 504 10.10 -13.60 -0.02
C ALA A 504 9.53 -15.03 -0.12
N PHE A 505 8.35 -15.16 -0.71
CA PHE A 505 7.59 -16.40 -0.88
C PHE A 505 7.15 -17.08 0.42
N HIS A 506 6.94 -16.28 1.47
CA HIS A 506 6.40 -16.69 2.76
C HIS A 506 5.21 -15.79 3.14
N HIS A 507 4.55 -16.14 4.24
CA HIS A 507 3.43 -15.40 4.81
C HIS A 507 3.85 -14.75 6.14
N PRO A 508 4.47 -13.55 6.11
CA PRO A 508 4.87 -12.87 7.33
C PRO A 508 3.69 -12.26 8.07
N THR A 509 3.89 -12.08 9.36
CA THR A 509 2.99 -11.39 10.28
C THR A 509 3.49 -9.97 10.60
N PRO A 510 2.66 -9.10 11.20
CA PRO A 510 3.11 -7.82 11.76
C PRO A 510 4.30 -7.92 12.71
N ASP A 511 4.30 -8.92 13.58
CA ASP A 511 5.39 -9.12 14.55
C ASP A 511 6.72 -9.49 13.86
N ASP A 512 6.68 -10.17 12.72
CA ASP A 512 7.86 -10.44 11.90
C ASP A 512 8.47 -9.14 11.35
N PHE A 513 7.62 -8.21 10.88
CA PHE A 513 8.07 -6.90 10.42
C PHE A 513 8.71 -6.10 11.56
N PHE A 514 8.07 -6.04 12.73
CA PHE A 514 8.59 -5.30 13.88
C PHE A 514 9.88 -5.91 14.43
N ALA A 515 10.00 -7.23 14.40
CA ALA A 515 11.23 -7.93 14.79
C ALA A 515 12.40 -7.57 13.85
N VAL A 516 12.16 -7.58 12.53
CA VAL A 516 13.18 -7.15 11.53
C VAL A 516 13.54 -5.69 11.72
N ALA A 517 12.57 -4.81 11.92
CA ALA A 517 12.81 -3.39 12.11
C ALA A 517 13.68 -3.13 13.34
N ASN A 518 13.40 -3.78 14.47
CA ASN A 518 14.19 -3.67 15.68
C ASN A 518 15.60 -4.28 15.54
N GLU A 519 15.71 -5.42 14.85
CA GLU A 519 17.04 -6.04 14.56
C GLU A 519 17.94 -5.09 13.77
N VAL A 520 17.40 -4.49 12.71
CA VAL A 520 18.15 -3.56 11.85
C VAL A 520 18.47 -2.27 12.61
N ALA A 521 17.51 -1.74 13.35
CA ALA A 521 17.69 -0.54 14.17
C ALA A 521 18.77 -0.75 15.24
N ALA A 522 18.74 -1.85 15.96
CA ALA A 522 19.77 -2.21 16.94
C ALA A 522 21.15 -2.36 16.29
N ARG A 523 21.23 -2.96 15.11
CA ARG A 523 22.50 -3.11 14.36
C ARG A 523 23.08 -1.77 13.92
N ARG A 524 22.24 -0.80 13.52
CA ARG A 524 22.69 0.50 13.01
C ARG A 524 22.95 1.54 14.08
N PHE A 525 22.16 1.54 15.14
CA PHE A 525 22.15 2.60 16.17
C PHE A 525 22.53 2.10 17.56
N GLY A 526 22.61 0.78 17.79
CA GLY A 526 22.93 0.16 19.08
C GLY A 526 24.42 0.16 19.42
N GLY A 527 25.10 1.31 19.30
CA GLY A 527 26.51 1.50 19.69
C GLY A 527 26.71 1.77 21.19
N GLU A 528 27.88 2.35 21.56
CA GLU A 528 28.12 2.86 22.92
C GLU A 528 27.26 4.13 23.14
N GLY A 529 26.14 3.99 23.84
CA GLY A 529 25.19 5.06 24.17
C GLY A 529 23.73 4.60 24.07
N ASP A 530 22.84 5.31 24.74
CA ASP A 530 21.39 5.05 24.70
C ASP A 530 20.75 5.81 23.53
N ASP A 531 21.07 5.42 22.26
CA ASP A 531 20.38 6.00 21.10
C ASP A 531 18.94 5.45 21.03
N PRO A 532 17.91 6.28 21.16
CA PRO A 532 16.52 5.82 21.16
C PRO A 532 16.07 5.21 19.82
N ARG A 533 16.85 5.38 18.75
CA ARG A 533 16.61 4.76 17.45
C ARG A 533 16.97 3.28 17.41
N ALA A 534 17.72 2.78 18.41
CA ALA A 534 18.15 1.38 18.47
C ALA A 534 17.01 0.40 18.82
N ASP A 535 15.91 0.89 19.37
CA ASP A 535 14.69 0.12 19.68
C ASP A 535 13.46 0.94 19.25
N LEU A 536 12.70 0.43 18.30
CA LEU A 536 11.53 1.07 17.72
C LEU A 536 10.21 0.57 18.33
N THR A 537 10.26 -0.30 19.34
CA THR A 537 9.07 -0.86 20.01
C THR A 537 8.14 0.24 20.49
N TRP A 538 8.69 1.30 21.10
CA TRP A 538 7.91 2.46 21.55
C TRP A 538 7.13 3.15 20.43
N PHE A 539 7.65 3.13 19.21
CA PHE A 539 7.01 3.73 18.05
C PHE A 539 5.86 2.83 17.57
N PHE A 540 6.13 1.54 17.35
CA PHE A 540 5.11 0.57 16.89
C PHE A 540 3.98 0.38 17.90
N ASP A 541 4.26 0.46 19.21
CA ASP A 541 3.23 0.43 20.25
C ASP A 541 2.26 1.60 20.13
N GLN A 542 2.70 2.74 19.58
CA GLN A 542 1.86 3.91 19.40
C GLN A 542 1.11 3.88 18.06
N VAL A 543 1.82 3.56 16.96
CA VAL A 543 1.25 3.66 15.61
C VAL A 543 0.48 2.42 15.17
N TYR A 544 0.72 1.27 15.78
CA TYR A 544 0.06 0.01 15.41
C TYR A 544 -0.77 -0.60 16.54
N ARG A 545 -0.23 -0.64 17.76
CA ARG A 545 -0.91 -1.30 18.91
C ARG A 545 -1.81 -0.37 19.70
N SER A 546 -1.93 0.90 19.30
CA SER A 546 -2.82 1.88 19.94
C SER A 546 -3.37 2.88 18.92
N SER A 547 -4.43 3.60 19.29
CA SER A 547 -5.07 4.64 18.47
C SER A 547 -4.72 6.06 18.94
N VAL A 548 -3.48 6.30 19.36
CA VAL A 548 -3.04 7.62 19.79
C VAL A 548 -2.89 8.57 18.61
N THR A 549 -3.25 9.82 18.83
CA THR A 549 -3.05 10.89 17.85
C THR A 549 -1.89 11.78 18.24
N PHE A 550 -1.22 12.35 17.25
CA PHE A 550 -0.11 13.29 17.43
C PHE A 550 -0.58 14.69 17.04
N ASP A 551 -0.26 15.69 17.88
CA ASP A 551 -0.56 17.10 17.62
C ASP A 551 0.41 17.95 18.45
N TYR A 552 1.43 18.49 17.81
CA TYR A 552 2.46 19.31 18.44
C TYR A 552 2.23 20.77 18.09
N ARG A 553 2.49 21.69 19.02
CA ARG A 553 2.29 23.10 18.76
C ARG A 553 3.24 24.01 19.52
N VAL A 554 3.51 25.18 18.95
CA VAL A 554 4.07 26.31 19.72
C VAL A 554 2.93 27.03 20.43
N LEU A 555 2.79 26.78 21.72
CA LEU A 555 1.73 27.38 22.55
C LEU A 555 1.96 28.89 22.78
N ARG A 556 3.23 29.27 23.01
CA ARG A 556 3.64 30.62 23.31
C ARG A 556 5.04 30.90 22.77
N ALA A 557 5.24 32.08 22.23
CA ALA A 557 6.55 32.61 21.83
C ALA A 557 6.57 34.10 22.15
N ASP A 558 7.42 34.51 23.07
CA ASP A 558 7.58 35.89 23.49
C ASP A 558 9.04 36.28 23.54
N SER A 559 9.33 37.56 23.31
CA SER A 559 10.66 38.13 23.46
C SER A 559 10.54 39.50 24.10
N PHE A 560 11.27 39.71 25.16
CA PHE A 560 11.25 40.97 25.91
C PHE A 560 12.67 41.42 26.32
N SER A 561 12.87 42.74 26.39
CA SER A 561 14.13 43.30 26.84
C SER A 561 14.37 42.95 28.27
N VAL A 562 15.57 42.47 28.57
CA VAL A 562 16.00 42.17 29.95
C VAL A 562 16.52 43.47 30.56
N GLU A 563 15.67 44.17 31.27
CA GLU A 563 16.19 45.15 32.24
C GLU A 563 16.99 44.42 33.31
N PRO A 564 18.12 44.98 33.79
CA PRO A 564 18.82 44.39 34.91
C PRO A 564 17.81 44.13 36.04
N ALA A 565 17.66 42.86 36.38
CA ALA A 565 16.65 42.44 37.35
C ALA A 565 16.85 43.19 38.66
N ARG A 566 15.94 44.11 38.95
CA ARG A 566 15.82 44.60 40.33
C ARG A 566 15.12 43.49 41.09
N PRO A 567 15.81 42.87 42.06
CA PRO A 567 15.17 41.82 42.84
C PRO A 567 13.92 42.39 43.50
N ARG A 568 12.81 41.66 43.39
CA ARG A 568 11.53 41.98 44.02
C ARG A 568 11.20 40.88 45.01
N GLY A 569 10.78 41.26 46.19
CA GLY A 569 10.42 40.31 47.24
C GLY A 569 11.49 40.21 48.31
N PHE A 570 11.61 39.07 48.95
CA PHE A 570 12.54 38.83 50.06
C PHE A 570 13.65 37.88 49.69
N THR A 571 14.85 38.16 50.14
CA THR A 571 15.94 37.20 50.27
C THR A 571 16.24 36.98 51.76
N GLU A 572 16.73 35.79 52.10
CA GLU A 572 17.17 35.50 53.44
C GLU A 572 18.71 35.61 53.48
N GLU A 573 19.21 36.60 54.19
CA GLU A 573 20.64 36.78 54.42
C GLU A 573 20.92 36.73 55.91
N GLY A 574 21.72 35.77 56.35
CA GLY A 574 22.10 35.63 57.76
C GLY A 574 20.97 35.32 58.76
N GLY A 575 19.83 34.77 58.24
CA GLY A 575 18.63 34.46 59.04
C GLY A 575 17.66 35.65 59.25
N GLU A 576 17.91 36.76 58.53
CA GLU A 576 16.96 37.91 58.48
C GLU A 576 16.40 38.04 57.08
N MET A 577 15.09 38.31 56.94
CA MET A 577 14.45 38.60 55.67
C MET A 577 14.77 40.04 55.27
N VAL A 578 15.50 40.14 54.15
CA VAL A 578 15.87 41.40 53.50
C VAL A 578 14.95 41.66 52.30
N TYR A 579 14.27 42.78 52.28
CA TYR A 579 13.49 43.23 51.15
C TYR A 579 14.44 43.60 49.99
N ALA A 580 14.32 42.90 48.91
CA ALA A 580 15.01 43.25 47.67
C ALA A 580 14.18 44.34 46.97
N GLY A 581 14.68 45.56 46.94
CA GLY A 581 14.06 46.63 46.17
C GLY A 581 13.49 47.81 46.99
N ASP A 582 13.86 47.98 48.24
CA ASP A 582 13.68 49.27 48.89
C ASP A 582 14.55 50.33 48.16
N PRO A 583 13.95 51.41 47.65
CA PRO A 583 14.78 52.51 47.19
C PRO A 583 15.45 53.12 48.38
N ALA A 584 16.67 52.70 48.67
CA ALA A 584 17.49 53.41 49.58
C ALA A 584 17.52 54.88 49.16
N ASP A 585 16.91 55.69 49.96
CA ASP A 585 17.09 57.14 50.21
C ASP A 585 17.75 57.88 49.01
N GLY A 586 16.93 58.54 48.23
CA GLY A 586 17.39 59.51 47.25
C GLY A 586 18.17 60.65 47.91
N GLY A 587 19.45 60.48 48.06
CA GLY A 587 20.36 61.57 48.17
C GLY A 587 20.39 62.37 46.92
N ASP A 588 19.74 63.51 46.88
CA ASP A 588 19.93 64.58 45.90
C ASP A 588 21.37 65.12 46.07
N ASP A 589 22.24 64.78 45.14
CA ASP A 589 23.46 65.54 44.81
C ASP A 589 23.66 65.69 43.36
N GLY A 590 23.28 66.82 42.83
CA GLY A 590 23.62 67.26 41.49
C GLY A 590 25.13 67.34 41.30
N ASP A 591 25.57 66.85 40.22
CA ASP A 591 26.51 67.55 39.33
C ASP A 591 26.58 66.92 37.93
N GLY A 592 26.48 67.77 36.92
CA GLY A 592 26.54 67.42 35.54
C GLY A 592 27.93 66.91 35.12
N GLY A 593 27.97 65.70 34.67
CA GLY A 593 29.10 65.10 33.99
C GLY A 593 28.62 64.48 32.67
N ASP A 594 28.79 65.19 31.56
CA ASP A 594 28.68 64.69 30.23
C ASP A 594 29.74 63.58 30.04
N GLY A 595 29.35 62.38 30.29
CA GLY A 595 30.15 61.18 30.08
C GLY A 595 29.43 60.29 29.10
N GLY A 596 29.93 60.23 27.88
CA GLY A 596 29.46 59.33 26.83
C GLY A 596 29.39 57.90 27.30
N GLY A 597 28.24 57.57 27.88
CA GLY A 597 27.88 56.18 28.22
C GLY A 597 27.39 55.53 26.91
N GLY A 598 28.28 54.71 26.33
CA GLY A 598 27.77 53.77 25.35
C GLY A 598 26.64 52.95 25.97
N GLU A 599 25.47 53.00 25.38
CA GLU A 599 24.34 52.16 25.77
C GLU A 599 24.86 50.72 25.86
N ALA A 600 24.70 50.10 27.02
CA ALA A 600 24.98 48.67 27.13
C ALA A 600 24.14 47.93 26.08
N PRO A 601 24.70 46.98 25.40
CA PRO A 601 23.96 46.27 24.37
C PRO A 601 22.68 45.70 24.98
N GLU A 602 21.56 46.02 24.33
CA GLU A 602 20.25 45.55 24.76
C GLU A 602 20.22 44.03 24.71
N THR A 603 19.86 43.38 25.81
CA THR A 603 19.77 41.93 25.92
C THR A 603 18.30 41.55 25.95
N TYR A 604 17.92 40.60 25.11
CA TYR A 604 16.56 40.09 25.07
C TYR A 604 16.51 38.68 25.67
N ARG A 605 15.43 38.41 26.40
CA ARG A 605 15.05 37.10 26.90
C ARG A 605 13.86 36.63 26.09
N SER A 606 14.03 35.50 25.38
CA SER A 606 13.02 34.83 24.57
C SER A 606 12.53 33.59 25.28
N GLU A 607 11.21 33.43 25.39
CA GLU A 607 10.55 32.32 26.05
C GLU A 607 9.62 31.63 25.05
N VAL A 608 9.87 30.35 24.79
CA VAL A 608 9.07 29.52 23.87
C VAL A 608 8.52 28.34 24.65
N VAL A 609 7.18 28.22 24.67
CA VAL A 609 6.48 27.08 25.24
C VAL A 609 5.95 26.23 24.12
N VAL A 610 6.43 25.01 24.04
CA VAL A 610 5.90 23.98 23.15
C VAL A 610 5.06 22.98 23.92
N ARG A 611 4.05 22.41 23.28
CA ARG A 611 3.15 21.43 23.89
C ARG A 611 2.67 20.44 22.84
N HIS A 612 2.42 19.20 23.23
CA HIS A 612 1.63 18.28 22.43
C HIS A 612 0.21 18.16 22.99
N ASP A 613 -0.78 18.26 22.10
CA ASP A 613 -2.20 18.15 22.43
C ASP A 613 -2.73 16.73 22.26
N GLY A 614 -2.13 15.95 21.33
CA GLY A 614 -2.36 14.53 21.16
C GLY A 614 -1.83 13.65 22.31
N GLN A 615 -2.19 12.37 22.33
CA GLN A 615 -1.68 11.40 23.30
C GLN A 615 -0.31 10.83 22.90
N GLY A 616 -0.01 10.84 21.60
CA GLY A 616 1.23 10.30 21.05
C GLY A 616 2.46 11.09 21.48
N VAL A 617 3.55 10.38 21.73
CA VAL A 617 4.83 10.91 22.18
C VAL A 617 5.88 10.63 21.12
N PHE A 618 6.46 11.70 20.56
CA PHE A 618 7.50 11.60 19.54
C PHE A 618 8.60 12.64 19.81
N PRO A 619 9.89 12.28 19.65
CA PRO A 619 10.97 13.25 19.80
C PRO A 619 10.98 14.21 18.61
N VAL A 620 11.00 15.50 18.89
CA VAL A 620 10.96 16.57 17.89
C VAL A 620 12.01 17.63 18.16
N ASP A 621 12.45 18.32 17.13
CA ASP A 621 13.26 19.51 17.28
C ASP A 621 12.39 20.75 17.40
N VAL A 622 12.94 21.75 18.09
CA VAL A 622 12.34 23.07 18.23
C VAL A 622 13.34 24.10 17.71
N LEU A 623 12.91 24.86 16.71
CA LEU A 623 13.70 25.89 16.05
C LEU A 623 13.27 27.27 16.56
N LEU A 624 14.22 28.05 17.06
CA LEU A 624 14.07 29.45 17.39
C LEU A 624 14.82 30.28 16.34
N VAL A 625 14.15 31.24 15.74
CA VAL A 625 14.73 32.14 14.72
C VAL A 625 14.63 33.58 15.22
N PHE A 626 15.75 34.27 15.18
CA PHE A 626 15.89 35.64 15.70
C PHE A 626 15.94 36.65 14.54
N GLU A 627 15.57 37.91 14.82
CA GLU A 627 15.52 39.00 13.82
C GLU A 627 16.87 39.27 13.11
N ASP A 628 18.00 38.96 13.75
CA ASP A 628 19.33 39.08 13.18
C ASP A 628 19.73 37.88 12.28
N GLY A 629 18.81 36.92 12.08
CA GLY A 629 19.02 35.69 11.32
C GLY A 629 19.68 34.56 12.12
N THR A 630 19.97 34.75 13.41
CA THR A 630 20.47 33.67 14.29
C THR A 630 19.41 32.59 14.40
N ARG A 631 19.84 31.33 14.35
CA ARG A 631 18.98 30.15 14.49
C ARG A 631 19.50 29.27 15.62
N VAL A 632 18.64 28.92 16.54
CA VAL A 632 18.93 27.98 17.66
C VAL A 632 18.02 26.79 17.52
N ARG A 633 18.60 25.59 17.50
CA ARG A 633 17.84 24.34 17.46
C ARG A 633 17.99 23.62 18.79
N GLU A 634 16.89 23.29 19.38
CA GLU A 634 16.76 22.56 20.64
C GLU A 634 16.04 21.23 20.37
N HIS A 635 16.35 20.22 21.19
CA HIS A 635 15.70 18.91 21.09
C HIS A 635 14.71 18.70 22.24
N TRP A 636 13.54 18.16 21.94
CA TRP A 636 12.54 17.76 22.92
C TRP A 636 12.13 16.31 22.72
N ASP A 637 12.26 15.48 23.77
CA ASP A 637 11.89 14.06 23.74
C ASP A 637 10.37 13.80 23.72
N GLY A 638 9.55 14.86 23.84
CA GLY A 638 8.09 14.80 23.82
C GLY A 638 7.44 14.13 25.03
N LYS A 639 8.20 13.61 26.01
CA LYS A 639 7.64 12.85 27.15
C LYS A 639 6.83 13.71 28.10
N ALA A 640 7.28 14.95 28.34
CA ALA A 640 6.51 15.91 29.12
C ALA A 640 5.44 16.56 28.27
N ARG A 641 4.22 16.77 28.78
CA ARG A 641 3.11 17.40 28.05
C ARG A 641 3.46 18.75 27.42
N TRP A 642 4.41 19.47 27.98
CA TRP A 642 4.92 20.75 27.50
C TRP A 642 6.35 20.98 27.97
N ARG A 643 7.07 21.89 27.28
CA ARG A 643 8.42 22.31 27.66
C ARG A 643 8.60 23.80 27.38
N LEU A 644 9.31 24.48 28.31
CA LEU A 644 9.76 25.84 28.15
C LEU A 644 11.21 25.87 27.68
N PHE A 645 11.48 26.56 26.59
CA PHE A 645 12.82 26.91 26.11
C PHE A 645 13.06 28.40 26.41
N VAL A 646 14.22 28.73 26.95
CA VAL A 646 14.64 30.09 27.30
C VAL A 646 15.95 30.38 26.60
N HIS A 647 16.00 31.49 25.87
CA HIS A 647 17.24 31.95 25.22
C HIS A 647 17.45 33.42 25.56
N GLU A 648 18.69 33.80 25.93
CA GLU A 648 19.08 35.19 26.18
C GLU A 648 20.15 35.59 25.15
N GLY A 649 19.96 36.70 24.45
CA GLY A 649 20.84 37.16 23.39
C GLY A 649 20.59 38.61 22.97
N PRO A 650 21.38 39.11 22.02
CA PRO A 650 21.32 40.49 21.57
C PRO A 650 20.18 40.79 20.59
N SER A 651 19.42 39.78 20.17
CA SER A 651 18.35 39.92 19.19
C SER A 651 17.03 39.40 19.70
N LYS A 652 15.93 39.98 19.28
CA LYS A 652 14.58 39.47 19.56
C LYS A 652 14.30 38.22 18.77
N LEU A 653 13.47 37.34 19.35
CA LEU A 653 12.90 36.21 18.65
C LEU A 653 11.91 36.72 17.60
N GLU A 654 12.05 36.25 16.39
CA GLU A 654 11.14 36.50 15.28
C GLU A 654 10.00 35.48 15.28
N TYR A 655 10.37 34.19 15.29
CA TYR A 655 9.42 33.08 15.41
C TYR A 655 10.04 31.85 16.03
N ALA A 656 9.18 30.93 16.46
CA ALA A 656 9.56 29.58 16.86
C ALA A 656 8.74 28.54 16.12
N ALA A 657 9.35 27.38 15.84
CA ALA A 657 8.72 26.25 15.20
C ALA A 657 9.06 24.96 15.93
N VAL A 658 8.06 24.09 16.18
CA VAL A 658 8.23 22.70 16.58
C VAL A 658 8.13 21.81 15.36
N ASP A 659 8.96 20.78 15.31
CA ASP A 659 9.12 19.90 14.12
C ASP A 659 9.32 20.69 12.80
N PRO A 660 10.35 21.56 12.72
CA PRO A 660 10.57 22.46 11.59
C PRO A 660 10.88 21.72 10.27
N ASP A 661 11.33 20.47 10.36
CA ASP A 661 11.68 19.64 9.20
C ASP A 661 10.55 18.67 8.82
N HIS A 662 9.40 18.78 9.47
CA HIS A 662 8.21 17.95 9.23
C HIS A 662 8.50 16.44 9.26
N VAL A 663 9.28 15.99 10.24
CA VAL A 663 9.61 14.57 10.45
C VAL A 663 8.35 13.78 10.86
N LEU A 664 7.53 14.35 11.73
CA LEU A 664 6.30 13.75 12.24
C LEU A 664 5.13 13.98 11.25
N GLN A 665 5.02 13.14 10.24
CA GLN A 665 3.94 13.22 9.25
C GLN A 665 2.53 12.95 9.84
N LEU A 666 2.48 12.34 11.03
CA LEU A 666 1.25 12.02 11.75
C LEU A 666 0.68 13.19 12.57
N ASP A 667 1.29 14.37 12.52
CA ASP A 667 0.77 15.56 13.20
C ASP A 667 -0.56 16.01 12.56
N LEU A 668 -1.64 16.03 13.36
CA LEU A 668 -2.97 16.37 12.89
C LEU A 668 -3.11 17.85 12.49
N HIS A 669 -2.32 18.73 13.10
CA HIS A 669 -2.43 20.17 12.90
C HIS A 669 -1.08 20.87 12.67
N PRO A 670 -0.28 20.47 11.67
CA PRO A 670 1.05 21.04 11.45
C PRO A 670 1.04 22.56 11.24
N SER A 671 -0.14 23.14 10.99
CA SER A 671 -0.31 24.59 10.87
C SER A 671 -0.19 25.34 12.21
N ASN A 672 -0.21 24.65 13.35
CA ASN A 672 -0.02 25.25 14.68
C ASN A 672 1.41 25.07 15.22
N ASN A 673 2.29 24.40 14.44
CA ASN A 673 3.68 24.12 14.78
C ASN A 673 4.58 25.36 14.75
N THR A 674 4.15 26.46 14.14
CA THR A 674 4.92 27.70 14.02
C THR A 674 4.16 28.85 14.66
N ARG A 675 4.89 29.73 15.40
CA ARG A 675 4.35 30.93 16.00
C ARG A 675 5.31 32.10 15.86
N LEU A 676 4.80 33.21 15.34
CA LEU A 676 5.47 34.51 15.30
C LEU A 676 5.30 35.24 16.64
N VAL A 677 6.34 35.99 17.05
CA VAL A 677 6.33 36.76 18.31
C VAL A 677 5.47 38.02 18.19
N GLU A 678 5.63 38.76 17.11
CA GLU A 678 4.82 39.96 16.85
C GLU A 678 3.83 39.69 15.72
N GLY A 679 2.54 39.83 16.01
CA GLY A 679 1.48 39.75 15.00
C GLY A 679 1.54 40.95 14.07
N GLY A 680 2.14 40.75 12.91
CA GLY A 680 2.28 41.75 11.86
C GLY A 680 1.74 41.26 10.51
N GLY A 681 2.13 41.94 9.42
CA GLY A 681 1.77 41.53 8.05
C GLY A 681 2.13 40.08 7.70
N ALA A 682 3.09 39.46 8.40
CA ALA A 682 3.47 38.06 8.26
C ALA A 682 2.37 37.07 8.69
N ASP A 683 1.65 37.33 9.81
CA ASP A 683 0.49 36.53 10.22
C ASP A 683 -0.64 36.58 9.20
N ALA A 684 -0.88 37.78 8.64
CA ALA A 684 -1.87 37.98 7.59
C ALA A 684 -1.45 37.25 6.30
N HIS A 685 -0.14 37.28 5.97
CA HIS A 685 0.41 36.57 4.83
C HIS A 685 0.30 35.05 5.01
N LEU A 686 0.71 34.52 6.17
CA LEU A 686 0.59 33.08 6.50
C LEU A 686 -0.88 32.61 6.48
N ALA A 687 -1.79 33.43 7.06
CA ALA A 687 -3.22 33.17 6.98
C ALA A 687 -3.75 33.17 5.54
N ALA A 688 -3.26 34.10 4.71
CA ALA A 688 -3.63 34.17 3.28
C ALA A 688 -3.10 32.94 2.51
N VAL A 689 -1.86 32.50 2.80
CA VAL A 689 -1.26 31.31 2.20
C VAL A 689 -2.05 30.05 2.62
N LYS A 690 -2.37 29.89 3.91
CA LYS A 690 -3.22 28.78 4.42
C LYS A 690 -4.60 28.78 3.77
N TRP A 691 -5.20 29.94 3.61
CA TRP A 691 -6.50 30.09 2.97
C TRP A 691 -6.42 29.75 1.48
N ALA A 692 -5.40 30.26 0.76
CA ALA A 692 -5.18 29.95 -0.65
C ALA A 692 -4.89 28.46 -0.86
N SER A 693 -4.11 27.82 0.02
CA SER A 693 -3.83 26.36 -0.02
C SER A 693 -5.12 25.54 0.14
N LYS A 694 -6.00 25.89 1.09
CA LYS A 694 -7.31 25.24 1.23
C LYS A 694 -8.17 25.37 -0.01
N TRP A 695 -8.19 26.56 -0.63
CA TRP A 695 -8.93 26.77 -1.87
C TRP A 695 -8.37 25.98 -3.04
N MET A 696 -7.05 25.83 -3.11
CA MET A 696 -6.41 25.05 -4.17
C MET A 696 -6.65 23.55 -4.00
N LEU A 697 -6.60 23.02 -2.77
CA LEU A 697 -6.99 21.63 -2.48
C LEU A 697 -8.47 21.40 -2.84
N TRP A 698 -9.35 22.33 -2.48
CA TRP A 698 -10.77 22.24 -2.84
C TRP A 698 -11.00 22.31 -4.36
N LEU A 699 -10.28 23.17 -5.07
CA LEU A 699 -10.32 23.24 -6.54
C LEU A 699 -9.80 21.95 -7.18
N GLN A 700 -8.77 21.35 -6.60
CA GLN A 700 -8.24 20.07 -7.05
C GLN A 700 -9.27 18.95 -6.86
N ASP A 701 -9.88 18.84 -5.68
CA ASP A 701 -10.96 17.86 -5.42
C ASP A 701 -12.14 18.10 -6.37
N PHE A 702 -12.48 19.37 -6.62
CA PHE A 702 -13.52 19.73 -7.59
C PHE A 702 -13.16 19.28 -9.01
N PHE A 703 -11.93 19.54 -9.47
CA PHE A 703 -11.48 19.14 -10.82
C PHE A 703 -11.33 17.61 -10.93
N GLN A 704 -10.88 16.91 -9.89
CA GLN A 704 -10.88 15.45 -9.85
C GLN A 704 -12.32 14.90 -9.91
N SER A 705 -13.23 15.48 -9.16
CA SER A 705 -14.65 15.09 -9.19
C SER A 705 -15.25 15.33 -10.57
N VAL A 706 -14.98 16.48 -11.20
CA VAL A 706 -15.46 16.77 -12.56
C VAL A 706 -14.82 15.82 -13.58
N ALA A 707 -13.53 15.50 -13.45
CA ALA A 707 -12.85 14.55 -14.35
C ALA A 707 -13.36 13.11 -14.18
N SER A 708 -13.90 12.74 -13.01
CA SER A 708 -14.54 11.45 -12.80
C SER A 708 -15.98 11.36 -13.37
N PHE A 709 -16.57 12.50 -13.76
CA PHE A 709 -17.89 12.55 -14.43
C PHE A 709 -17.80 12.69 -15.96
N ILE A 710 -16.61 12.87 -16.51
CA ILE A 710 -16.31 12.93 -17.94
C ILE A 710 -15.55 11.69 -18.38
#